data_08f234225af71b7d45f18df2e19d6457
#
_entry.id   08f234225af71b7d45f18df2e19d6457
#
_cell.length_a   1.000
_cell.length_b   1.000
_cell.length_c   1.000
_cell.angle_alpha   90.00
_cell.angle_beta   90.00
_cell.angle_gamma   90.00
#
_symmetry.space_group_name_H-M   'P 1'
#
loop_
_entity.id
_entity.type
_entity.pdbx_description
1 polymer ?
#
loop_
_entity_poly.entity_id
_entity_poly.type
_entity_poly.pdbx_seq_one_letter_code
_entity_poly.pdbx_strand_id
1 'polypeptide(L)'
;MRNTQLILYPQFAIGNNGFSFTATQTQYLANSSFTSALQNSTQVGSSFPLATAIGTNASLIGNWQGFSTDSSVFAAASVPFVSSGNLNLPSSGSALSFSGVYQTVDNLIIGANYEIFIKHAPSITGFTIIGQNNFTHTNGSFSIGNGVSFTTVQTNTTFTFTATDTEQLLVITYAGSSGTTFQIQKITLKEVIPSSISNVEDGSVICDLYDNEAIPLSLSVDDFKNAAEKVQSYSKDFNLPATKRNNKIFSSIFDVQKSIDSDFDFNPYVRTRAVLKEDTYTIFEGSLRLIDIINKNGEISYNVNLFSEAVALSEVLKDKKINDLDLDELEHDYTITNVTNSWTGVLALTNALPTDTLAGTAGASTTAVLKYPFCNWDNNITENAAGQLEIKLEQAFRPFIQCKYLIDKIFSEAGYTFESDFLSSTKFTKLFMDFNWGAGNAPHDTQHTGEGEQSSTQSITGTSYTKVNFQTHNFTNEFGYDGTNTFTASQNDTTYQVSCYMTISGTWNAQIFKNSTPVLGSGFSSATQGTSYSVSSLPITINATDTLSVQVQRGSGTVNITSARIIADLTLDNITTAVLLNNLRGDLGQFDFLKGIMTMFNLVTLQDKDSPNNLIIEPYKDVFVKPIHVLNTSTTVTPKQLNWTDKVDISEINLKPLELVKTTNFSFELDDDDYTHNVYKKSAGKNYGDYTFEKSEYTMLEGETEIKATPFSVTVVKPLLDFLPNFVTPSIFQANDDATEFESFDNAPRILFDNGVKSTGKTYAIPAKNGVAATTKTDFLQFSHLSEIPTTATTDDYNFGYCYLFNPLTPVVDNLYNTYWATYYDDLYNVDTRVMTLKVNLTPADINTFRFFDTVLIKNKEYRVNKIDYKAGELANVEFILIP
;
A
#
# COMPACT_ATOMS: atom_id res chain seq x y z
N MET A 1 30.93 38.22 18.73
CA MET A 1 31.27 36.91 18.10
C MET A 1 29.97 36.26 17.75
N ARG A 2 29.82 35.82 16.52
CA ARG A 2 28.66 35.04 16.13
C ARG A 2 28.77 33.65 16.73
N ASN A 3 27.64 33.06 17.08
CA ASN A 3 27.59 31.72 17.64
C ASN A 3 26.80 30.85 16.66
N THR A 4 27.49 30.36 15.61
CA THR A 4 26.94 29.39 14.67
C THR A 4 27.11 28.00 15.25
N GLN A 5 26.05 27.21 15.28
CA GLN A 5 26.03 25.87 15.81
C GLN A 5 25.34 24.93 14.82
N LEU A 6 26.04 23.88 14.38
CA LEU A 6 25.46 22.77 13.67
C LEU A 6 25.22 21.63 14.65
N ILE A 7 23.97 21.28 14.85
CA ILE A 7 23.53 20.23 15.77
C ILE A 7 23.13 19.04 14.93
N LEU A 8 23.72 17.87 15.19
CA LEU A 8 23.34 16.61 14.58
C LEU A 8 22.65 15.73 15.61
N TYR A 9 21.73 14.96 15.11
CA TYR A 9 20.99 13.97 15.89
C TYR A 9 21.45 12.58 15.50
N PRO A 10 21.55 11.63 16.45
CA PRO A 10 22.04 10.27 16.18
C PRO A 10 21.18 9.56 15.13
N GLN A 11 21.83 8.74 14.33
CA GLN A 11 21.16 7.91 13.31
C GLN A 11 20.48 6.68 13.91
N PHE A 12 20.81 6.30 15.14
CA PHE A 12 20.29 5.10 15.80
C PHE A 12 19.38 5.48 16.97
N ALA A 13 18.27 4.75 17.09
CA ALA A 13 17.43 4.79 18.27
C ALA A 13 18.19 4.11 19.41
N ILE A 14 18.92 4.86 20.20
CA ILE A 14 19.39 4.37 21.51
C ILE A 14 18.17 4.42 22.42
N GLY A 15 17.75 3.29 22.90
CA GLY A 15 16.55 3.01 23.68
C GLY A 15 15.82 4.22 24.25
N ASN A 16 14.53 4.30 24.05
CA ASN A 16 13.56 5.30 24.55
C ASN A 16 13.75 6.77 24.11
N ASN A 17 14.73 7.12 23.34
CA ASN A 17 15.00 8.52 22.96
C ASN A 17 14.54 8.79 21.51
N GLY A 18 13.29 8.55 21.22
CA GLY A 18 12.43 9.24 20.28
C GLY A 18 12.96 9.63 18.91
N PHE A 19 13.78 8.81 18.23
CA PHE A 19 14.08 9.05 16.81
C PHE A 19 13.32 8.05 15.95
N SER A 20 12.33 8.57 15.22
CA SER A 20 11.72 7.86 14.14
C SER A 20 12.71 7.81 12.96
N PHE A 21 13.52 6.78 12.89
CA PHE A 21 14.11 6.41 11.63
C PHE A 21 13.11 5.54 10.90
N THR A 22 12.94 5.80 9.62
CA THR A 22 12.39 4.83 8.68
C THR A 22 13.38 3.68 8.50
N ALA A 23 13.64 2.95 9.59
CA ALA A 23 13.98 1.58 9.41
C ALA A 23 12.72 0.95 8.83
N THR A 24 12.79 0.39 7.65
CA THR A 24 11.90 -0.70 7.25
C THR A 24 11.71 -1.52 8.51
N GLN A 25 10.48 -1.61 9.02
CA GLN A 25 10.25 -2.33 10.28
C GLN A 25 10.72 -3.76 10.05
N THR A 26 11.90 -4.08 10.57
CA THR A 26 12.53 -5.38 10.33
C THR A 26 11.64 -6.42 10.97
N GLN A 27 11.15 -7.37 10.18
CA GLN A 27 10.43 -8.51 10.71
C GLN A 27 11.46 -9.44 11.37
N TYR A 28 11.42 -9.53 12.68
CA TYR A 28 12.37 -10.32 13.46
C TYR A 28 12.04 -11.82 13.49
N LEU A 29 10.86 -12.22 13.03
CA LEU A 29 10.45 -13.63 13.03
C LEU A 29 10.58 -14.24 11.65
N ALA A 30 11.24 -15.38 11.58
CA ALA A 30 11.24 -16.21 10.39
C ALA A 30 9.91 -16.99 10.26
N ASN A 31 9.50 -17.27 9.01
CA ASN A 31 8.25 -17.99 8.71
C ASN A 31 7.01 -17.39 9.42
N SER A 32 6.90 -16.08 9.41
CA SER A 32 5.85 -15.32 10.09
C SER A 32 4.44 -15.60 9.56
N SER A 33 4.32 -16.11 8.34
CA SER A 33 3.06 -16.48 7.66
C SER A 33 2.90 -17.99 7.46
N PHE A 34 3.70 -18.81 8.14
CA PHE A 34 3.62 -20.28 8.16
C PHE A 34 3.60 -20.93 6.77
N THR A 35 4.36 -20.42 5.86
CA THR A 35 4.51 -20.98 4.50
C THR A 35 5.36 -22.27 4.48
N SER A 36 6.11 -22.52 5.56
CA SER A 36 6.93 -23.71 5.73
C SER A 36 6.47 -24.51 6.95
N ALA A 37 6.64 -25.85 6.90
CA ALA A 37 6.34 -26.71 8.04
C ALA A 37 7.20 -26.39 9.25
N LEU A 38 6.74 -26.75 10.45
CA LEU A 38 7.53 -26.67 11.67
C LEU A 38 8.79 -27.53 11.54
N GLN A 39 9.92 -27.02 12.01
CA GLN A 39 11.18 -27.73 11.85
C GLN A 39 11.28 -28.99 12.71
N ASN A 40 10.72 -28.97 13.91
CA ASN A 40 10.59 -30.11 14.81
C ASN A 40 9.35 -29.94 15.70
N SER A 41 8.69 -31.05 16.01
CA SER A 41 7.66 -31.10 17.04
C SER A 41 8.08 -32.16 18.05
N THR A 42 8.37 -31.77 19.28
CA THR A 42 8.89 -32.64 20.33
C THR A 42 7.91 -32.72 21.49
N GLN A 43 7.75 -33.92 22.04
CA GLN A 43 7.07 -34.08 23.32
C GLN A 43 8.06 -33.77 24.44
N VAL A 44 7.66 -32.97 25.40
CA VAL A 44 8.44 -32.63 26.57
C VAL A 44 7.76 -33.12 27.83
N GLY A 45 8.50 -33.81 28.68
CA GLY A 45 7.98 -34.34 29.94
C GLY A 45 7.68 -33.24 30.99
N SER A 46 7.33 -33.63 32.19
CA SER A 46 6.86 -32.78 33.27
C SER A 46 7.85 -31.70 33.77
N SER A 47 9.08 -31.70 33.30
CA SER A 47 10.05 -30.63 33.55
C SER A 47 10.89 -30.40 32.29
N PHE A 48 10.81 -29.21 31.72
CA PHE A 48 11.52 -28.84 30.50
C PHE A 48 12.33 -27.55 30.72
N PRO A 49 13.65 -27.66 30.81
CA PRO A 49 14.54 -26.53 30.79
C PRO A 49 14.87 -26.15 29.34
N LEU A 50 14.12 -25.21 28.77
CA LEU A 50 14.40 -24.69 27.43
C LEU A 50 15.77 -24.03 27.29
N ALA A 51 16.29 -23.51 28.40
CA ALA A 51 17.63 -22.93 28.50
C ALA A 51 18.76 -23.87 28.05
N THR A 52 18.58 -25.18 28.17
CA THR A 52 19.59 -26.17 27.77
C THR A 52 19.53 -26.49 26.27
N ALA A 53 18.41 -26.22 25.59
CA ALA A 53 18.22 -26.46 24.13
C ALA A 53 18.73 -25.29 23.29
N ILE A 54 18.72 -24.09 23.81
CA ILE A 54 19.10 -22.88 23.09
C ILE A 54 20.62 -22.73 22.96
N GLY A 55 21.39 -23.17 23.98
CA GLY A 55 22.83 -22.98 24.01
C GLY A 55 23.65 -23.92 23.11
N THR A 56 23.05 -24.89 22.44
CA THR A 56 23.81 -25.94 21.72
C THR A 56 23.52 -26.09 20.25
N ASN A 57 22.54 -25.34 19.69
CA ASN A 57 22.18 -25.49 18.28
C ASN A 57 21.97 -24.14 17.59
N ALA A 58 23.06 -23.53 17.13
CA ALA A 58 23.04 -22.38 16.22
C ALA A 58 22.27 -22.63 14.90
N SER A 59 21.88 -23.88 14.62
CA SER A 59 21.07 -24.24 13.46
C SER A 59 19.56 -24.06 13.65
N LEU A 60 19.11 -23.58 14.82
CA LEU A 60 17.69 -23.38 15.15
C LEU A 60 17.24 -21.91 15.05
N ILE A 61 18.15 -21.00 14.74
CA ILE A 61 17.84 -19.61 14.44
C ILE A 61 17.07 -19.60 13.12
N GLY A 62 15.85 -19.10 13.17
CA GLY A 62 15.10 -18.77 11.96
C GLY A 62 13.91 -19.66 11.59
N ASN A 63 13.41 -20.55 12.49
CA ASN A 63 12.17 -21.28 12.23
C ASN A 63 11.40 -21.67 13.51
N TRP A 64 10.09 -21.85 13.38
CA TRP A 64 9.24 -22.26 14.50
C TRP A 64 9.42 -23.73 14.86
N GLN A 65 9.44 -24.00 16.16
CA GLN A 65 9.49 -25.35 16.71
C GLN A 65 8.25 -25.61 17.54
N GLY A 66 7.66 -26.78 17.38
CA GLY A 66 6.50 -27.21 18.13
C GLY A 66 6.86 -28.02 19.38
N PHE A 67 6.08 -27.91 20.43
CA PHE A 67 6.17 -28.76 21.63
C PHE A 67 4.77 -29.07 22.20
N SER A 68 4.68 -30.14 22.93
CA SER A 68 3.48 -30.51 23.71
C SER A 68 3.91 -31.06 25.07
N THR A 69 3.21 -30.66 26.14
CA THR A 69 3.48 -31.14 27.51
C THR A 69 2.61 -32.35 27.91
N ASP A 70 1.73 -32.82 27.01
CA ASP A 70 0.89 -33.98 27.25
C ASP A 70 1.70 -35.28 27.18
N SER A 71 1.88 -35.98 28.35
CA SER A 71 2.60 -37.24 28.44
C SER A 71 1.75 -38.47 28.14
N SER A 72 0.43 -38.35 28.07
CA SER A 72 -0.48 -39.48 28.02
C SER A 72 -1.01 -39.83 26.63
N VAL A 73 -0.86 -38.98 25.64
CA VAL A 73 -1.42 -39.20 24.30
C VAL A 73 -0.43 -38.80 23.20
N PHE A 74 0.35 -39.77 22.75
CA PHE A 74 1.04 -39.68 21.45
C PHE A 74 0.05 -39.94 20.29
N ALA A 75 -1.06 -39.22 20.30
CA ALA A 75 -1.84 -39.14 19.08
C ALA A 75 -1.30 -37.95 18.29
N ALA A 76 -1.15 -38.13 16.99
CA ALA A 76 -0.75 -37.08 16.03
C ALA A 76 -1.62 -35.80 16.13
N ALA A 77 -2.69 -35.84 16.89
CA ALA A 77 -3.67 -34.79 17.11
C ALA A 77 -3.32 -33.79 18.25
N SER A 78 -2.24 -34.00 19.01
CA SER A 78 -1.90 -33.12 20.16
C SER A 78 -0.58 -32.36 19.99
N VAL A 79 0.06 -32.47 18.85
CA VAL A 79 1.31 -31.77 18.54
C VAL A 79 1.03 -30.62 17.60
N PRO A 80 1.62 -29.44 17.79
CA PRO A 80 1.47 -28.33 16.83
C PRO A 80 1.88 -28.74 15.42
N PHE A 81 1.12 -28.25 14.43
CA PHE A 81 1.40 -28.51 13.02
C PHE A 81 1.01 -27.32 12.17
N VAL A 82 1.59 -27.21 10.98
CA VAL A 82 1.22 -26.20 9.98
C VAL A 82 0.35 -26.86 8.91
N SER A 83 -0.78 -26.26 8.59
CA SER A 83 -1.71 -26.72 7.56
C SER A 83 -2.42 -25.53 6.93
N SER A 84 -2.52 -25.49 5.62
CA SER A 84 -3.17 -24.41 4.85
C SER A 84 -2.66 -23.00 5.17
N GLY A 85 -1.35 -22.85 5.38
CA GLY A 85 -0.77 -21.58 5.79
C GLY A 85 -1.10 -21.14 7.23
N ASN A 86 -1.68 -22.03 8.04
CA ASN A 86 -2.00 -21.76 9.44
C ASN A 86 -1.17 -22.65 10.37
N LEU A 87 -0.70 -22.04 11.45
CA LEU A 87 -0.15 -22.77 12.58
C LEU A 87 -1.31 -23.26 13.47
N ASN A 88 -1.37 -24.54 13.73
CA ASN A 88 -2.42 -25.17 14.52
C ASN A 88 -1.86 -25.66 15.86
N LEU A 89 -2.42 -25.18 16.95
CA LEU A 89 -2.09 -25.58 18.31
C LEU A 89 -3.28 -26.36 18.89
N PRO A 90 -3.27 -27.70 18.85
CA PRO A 90 -4.36 -28.52 19.39
C PRO A 90 -4.31 -28.56 20.93
N SER A 91 -5.48 -28.71 21.55
CA SER A 91 -5.61 -28.85 23.01
C SER A 91 -6.10 -30.24 23.39
N SER A 92 -5.47 -30.83 24.39
CA SER A 92 -5.88 -32.10 24.99
C SER A 92 -7.06 -31.97 25.98
N GLY A 93 -7.41 -30.75 26.37
CA GLY A 93 -8.47 -30.47 27.35
C GLY A 93 -8.07 -30.68 28.83
N SER A 94 -6.83 -31.00 29.10
CA SER A 94 -6.30 -31.05 30.47
C SER A 94 -5.78 -29.66 30.86
N ALA A 95 -6.22 -29.18 32.00
CA ALA A 95 -5.70 -27.91 32.56
C ALA A 95 -4.19 -27.95 32.86
N LEU A 96 -3.57 -29.11 32.76
CA LEU A 96 -2.13 -29.36 33.01
C LEU A 96 -1.35 -29.60 31.72
N SER A 97 -2.00 -29.64 30.57
CA SER A 97 -1.36 -29.96 29.28
C SER A 97 -1.49 -28.79 28.31
N PHE A 98 -0.37 -28.38 27.74
CA PHE A 98 -0.28 -27.28 26.79
C PHE A 98 0.34 -27.77 25.50
N SER A 99 -0.15 -27.29 24.37
CA SER A 99 0.60 -27.28 23.12
C SER A 99 1.17 -25.90 22.85
N GLY A 100 2.29 -25.83 22.15
CA GLY A 100 2.89 -24.55 21.88
C GLY A 100 3.97 -24.59 20.82
N VAL A 101 4.40 -23.41 20.44
CA VAL A 101 5.54 -23.21 19.54
C VAL A 101 6.49 -22.19 20.14
N TYR A 102 7.72 -22.26 19.71
CA TYR A 102 8.71 -21.26 20.08
C TYR A 102 9.67 -20.96 18.92
N GLN A 103 10.23 -19.77 18.96
CA GLN A 103 11.30 -19.31 18.08
C GLN A 103 12.27 -18.44 18.89
N THR A 104 13.57 -18.57 18.63
CA THR A 104 14.56 -17.64 19.14
C THR A 104 14.60 -16.43 18.21
N VAL A 105 14.49 -15.26 18.81
CA VAL A 105 14.61 -13.96 18.13
C VAL A 105 15.95 -13.36 18.53
N ASP A 106 16.76 -12.98 17.57
CA ASP A 106 18.06 -12.34 17.73
C ASP A 106 18.07 -10.90 17.22
N ASN A 107 19.18 -10.23 17.46
CA ASN A 107 19.38 -8.83 17.07
C ASN A 107 18.39 -7.82 17.70
N LEU A 108 17.84 -8.15 18.86
CA LEU A 108 17.01 -7.21 19.61
C LEU A 108 17.89 -6.15 20.29
N ILE A 109 17.36 -4.94 20.38
CA ILE A 109 17.99 -3.81 21.08
C ILE A 109 17.51 -3.82 22.53
N ILE A 110 18.43 -3.98 23.49
CA ILE A 110 18.10 -3.97 24.92
C ILE A 110 17.47 -2.63 25.30
N GLY A 111 16.30 -2.67 25.93
CA GLY A 111 15.54 -1.48 26.34
C GLY A 111 14.58 -0.95 25.29
N ALA A 112 14.64 -1.41 24.04
CA ALA A 112 13.66 -1.08 23.02
C ALA A 112 12.34 -1.84 23.25
N ASN A 113 11.23 -1.22 22.84
CA ASN A 113 9.92 -1.84 22.86
C ASN A 113 9.65 -2.55 21.53
N TYR A 114 9.07 -3.73 21.61
CA TYR A 114 8.69 -4.54 20.48
C TYR A 114 7.20 -4.85 20.52
N GLU A 115 6.56 -4.82 19.37
CA GLU A 115 5.17 -5.20 19.18
C GLU A 115 5.11 -6.58 18.54
N ILE A 116 4.35 -7.48 19.17
CA ILE A 116 3.98 -8.76 18.59
C ILE A 116 2.53 -8.65 18.15
N PHE A 117 2.29 -8.81 16.86
CA PHE A 117 0.94 -8.93 16.32
C PHE A 117 0.67 -10.39 15.96
N ILE A 118 -0.47 -10.92 16.43
CA ILE A 118 -0.92 -12.29 16.15
C ILE A 118 -2.28 -12.23 15.47
N LYS A 119 -2.33 -12.71 14.24
CA LYS A 119 -3.57 -12.93 13.50
C LYS A 119 -4.01 -14.36 13.72
N HIS A 120 -5.19 -14.56 14.29
CA HIS A 120 -5.70 -15.90 14.60
C HIS A 120 -7.22 -16.05 14.36
N ALA A 121 -7.68 -17.27 14.10
CA ALA A 121 -9.09 -17.59 13.91
C ALA A 121 -9.88 -17.61 15.24
N PRO A 122 -11.23 -17.58 15.23
CA PRO A 122 -12.06 -16.81 16.15
C PRO A 122 -11.87 -17.09 17.63
N SER A 123 -12.20 -16.07 18.41
CA SER A 123 -12.22 -15.91 19.88
C SER A 123 -11.95 -17.17 20.71
N ILE A 124 -10.72 -17.36 21.12
CA ILE A 124 -10.32 -18.39 22.06
C ILE A 124 -9.62 -17.73 23.24
N THR A 125 -10.01 -18.13 24.45
CA THR A 125 -9.33 -17.75 25.70
C THR A 125 -8.24 -18.76 26.04
N GLY A 126 -7.10 -18.30 26.54
CA GLY A 126 -6.11 -19.17 27.19
C GLY A 126 -4.83 -19.44 26.42
N PHE A 127 -4.29 -18.49 25.69
CA PHE A 127 -2.91 -18.58 25.21
C PHE A 127 -1.97 -17.64 25.97
N THR A 128 -0.70 -17.99 26.04
CA THR A 128 0.30 -17.21 26.73
C THR A 128 1.47 -16.97 25.79
N ILE A 129 1.99 -15.74 25.77
CA ILE A 129 3.17 -15.33 25.03
C ILE A 129 4.25 -14.95 26.03
N ILE A 130 5.46 -15.38 25.76
CA ILE A 130 6.59 -15.17 26.63
C ILE A 130 7.77 -14.71 25.80
N GLY A 131 8.34 -13.55 26.14
CA GLY A 131 9.59 -13.08 25.56
C GLY A 131 10.70 -13.11 26.60
N GLN A 132 11.40 -14.26 26.76
CA GLN A 132 12.57 -14.33 27.66
C GLN A 132 13.44 -15.57 27.54
N ASN A 133 14.65 -15.47 28.13
CA ASN A 133 15.69 -16.50 28.10
C ASN A 133 15.47 -17.73 29.00
N ASN A 134 14.49 -17.70 29.91
CA ASN A 134 14.24 -18.78 30.87
C ASN A 134 12.74 -19.12 30.92
N PHE A 135 12.43 -20.29 30.41
CA PHE A 135 11.11 -20.88 30.49
C PHE A 135 11.24 -22.22 31.27
N THR A 136 10.49 -22.36 32.34
CA THR A 136 10.38 -23.60 33.06
C THR A 136 8.94 -24.01 33.27
N HIS A 137 8.63 -25.28 32.99
CA HIS A 137 7.34 -25.89 33.25
C HIS A 137 7.50 -26.90 34.39
N THR A 138 6.70 -26.74 35.42
CA THR A 138 6.67 -27.71 36.53
C THR A 138 5.22 -27.98 36.91
N ASN A 139 4.75 -29.20 36.78
CA ASN A 139 3.46 -29.70 37.23
C ASN A 139 2.26 -28.81 36.76
N GLY A 140 2.22 -28.46 35.48
CA GLY A 140 1.12 -27.71 34.90
C GLY A 140 1.15 -26.20 35.16
N SER A 141 2.18 -25.69 35.78
CA SER A 141 2.40 -24.24 35.94
C SER A 141 3.65 -23.83 35.17
N PHE A 142 3.48 -22.73 34.41
CA PHE A 142 4.61 -22.07 33.79
C PHE A 142 5.22 -21.08 34.78
N SER A 143 6.49 -21.19 35.01
CA SER A 143 7.27 -20.11 35.65
C SER A 143 7.89 -19.27 34.57
N ILE A 144 7.40 -18.06 34.46
CA ILE A 144 7.83 -17.05 33.52
C ILE A 144 8.62 -16.04 34.34
N GLY A 145 9.94 -16.01 34.16
CA GLY A 145 10.70 -14.88 34.69
C GLY A 145 10.33 -13.68 33.82
N ASN A 146 9.86 -12.56 34.28
CA ASN A 146 9.55 -11.29 33.61
C ASN A 146 8.75 -11.39 32.27
N GLY A 147 8.08 -12.49 31.99
CA GLY A 147 7.25 -12.65 30.78
C GLY A 147 5.89 -11.98 30.93
N VAL A 148 5.30 -11.59 29.82
CA VAL A 148 3.95 -11.01 29.77
C VAL A 148 2.96 -12.12 29.42
N SER A 149 1.96 -12.36 30.28
CA SER A 149 0.88 -13.32 30.05
C SER A 149 -0.37 -12.58 29.60
N PHE A 150 -0.97 -13.06 28.52
CA PHE A 150 -2.18 -12.43 27.96
C PHE A 150 -3.30 -13.44 27.85
N THR A 151 -4.50 -12.99 28.18
CA THR A 151 -5.75 -13.71 27.95
C THR A 151 -6.61 -12.86 27.01
N THR A 152 -6.91 -13.33 25.82
CA THR A 152 -7.70 -12.54 24.86
C THR A 152 -8.94 -13.26 24.37
N VAL A 153 -9.87 -12.47 23.83
CA VAL A 153 -11.16 -12.89 23.29
C VAL A 153 -11.37 -12.37 21.85
N GLN A 154 -10.35 -11.76 21.25
CA GLN A 154 -10.42 -11.12 19.91
C GLN A 154 -9.70 -11.94 18.84
N THR A 155 -10.07 -11.74 17.57
CA THR A 155 -9.49 -12.43 16.42
C THR A 155 -8.09 -11.97 16.06
N ASN A 156 -7.71 -10.74 16.44
CA ASN A 156 -6.39 -10.19 16.28
C ASN A 156 -5.91 -9.65 17.62
N THR A 157 -4.66 -9.86 17.92
CA THR A 157 -4.11 -9.47 19.22
C THR A 157 -2.72 -8.88 19.05
N THR A 158 -2.55 -7.69 19.60
CA THR A 158 -1.28 -6.96 19.61
C THR A 158 -0.76 -6.87 21.04
N PHE A 159 0.53 -7.13 21.23
CA PHE A 159 1.22 -7.05 22.51
C PHE A 159 2.51 -6.28 22.37
N THR A 160 2.90 -5.57 23.42
CA THR A 160 4.20 -4.90 23.47
C THR A 160 5.03 -5.46 24.62
N PHE A 161 6.34 -5.61 24.41
CA PHE A 161 7.29 -5.94 25.45
C PHE A 161 8.59 -5.15 25.27
N THR A 162 9.33 -4.95 26.35
CA THR A 162 10.65 -4.32 26.30
C THR A 162 11.71 -5.40 26.25
N ALA A 163 12.63 -5.33 25.29
CA ALA A 163 13.71 -6.29 25.19
C ALA A 163 14.67 -6.14 26.38
N THR A 164 15.00 -7.25 27.03
CA THR A 164 15.94 -7.33 28.17
C THR A 164 17.28 -7.96 27.78
N ASP A 165 17.37 -8.53 26.57
CA ASP A 165 18.57 -9.15 26.02
C ASP A 165 18.55 -8.99 24.49
N THR A 166 19.71 -9.12 23.86
CA THR A 166 19.85 -9.11 22.38
C THR A 166 19.30 -10.35 21.72
N GLU A 167 19.15 -11.43 22.47
CA GLU A 167 18.56 -12.69 22.04
C GLU A 167 17.46 -13.10 23.02
N GLN A 168 16.23 -13.27 22.55
CA GLN A 168 15.10 -13.67 23.40
C GLN A 168 14.28 -14.79 22.76
N LEU A 169 13.68 -15.60 23.62
CA LEU A 169 12.80 -16.68 23.20
C LEU A 169 11.35 -16.20 23.16
N LEU A 170 10.72 -16.26 22.00
CA LEU A 170 9.29 -16.06 21.85
C LEU A 170 8.58 -17.42 21.92
N VAL A 171 7.75 -17.59 22.93
CA VAL A 171 6.98 -18.82 23.16
C VAL A 171 5.48 -18.51 23.12
N ILE A 172 4.73 -19.29 22.36
CA ILE A 172 3.27 -19.21 22.29
C ILE A 172 2.70 -20.55 22.73
N THR A 173 1.84 -20.54 23.74
CA THR A 173 1.21 -21.75 24.27
C THR A 173 -0.31 -21.64 24.25
N TYR A 174 -0.98 -22.75 24.05
CA TYR A 174 -2.43 -22.86 24.08
C TYR A 174 -2.89 -23.97 25.03
N ALA A 175 -3.85 -23.61 25.90
CA ALA A 175 -4.55 -24.52 26.78
C ALA A 175 -6.07 -24.29 26.64
N GLY A 176 -6.71 -25.04 25.77
CA GLY A 176 -8.15 -24.95 25.51
C GLY A 176 -8.91 -26.20 25.96
N SER A 177 -10.20 -26.27 25.64
CA SER A 177 -11.01 -27.46 25.86
C SER A 177 -10.56 -28.63 24.99
N SER A 178 -10.80 -29.85 25.42
CA SER A 178 -10.44 -31.06 24.65
C SER A 178 -11.01 -31.04 23.24
N GLY A 179 -10.17 -31.33 22.27
CA GLY A 179 -10.55 -31.38 20.85
C GLY A 179 -10.66 -30.01 20.19
N THR A 180 -10.30 -28.91 20.89
CA THR A 180 -10.19 -27.59 20.26
C THR A 180 -8.81 -27.36 19.68
N THR A 181 -8.73 -26.57 18.63
CA THR A 181 -7.46 -26.19 17.99
C THR A 181 -7.43 -24.67 17.86
N PHE A 182 -6.34 -24.08 18.30
CA PHE A 182 -6.07 -22.67 18.09
C PHE A 182 -5.29 -22.50 16.80
N GLN A 183 -5.84 -21.72 15.88
CA GLN A 183 -5.23 -21.47 14.57
C GLN A 183 -4.64 -20.08 14.53
N ILE A 184 -3.35 -19.99 14.22
CA ILE A 184 -2.63 -18.75 14.04
C ILE A 184 -2.28 -18.64 12.55
N GLN A 185 -2.70 -17.56 11.94
CA GLN A 185 -2.49 -17.28 10.51
C GLN A 185 -1.17 -16.55 10.26
N LYS A 186 -0.85 -15.59 11.14
CA LYS A 186 0.36 -14.77 11.01
C LYS A 186 0.84 -14.34 12.39
N ILE A 187 2.15 -14.25 12.56
CA ILE A 187 2.78 -13.63 13.72
C ILE A 187 3.84 -12.68 13.19
N THR A 188 3.78 -11.42 13.62
CA THR A 188 4.84 -10.47 13.32
C THR A 188 5.44 -9.94 14.61
N LEU A 189 6.73 -9.67 14.60
CA LEU A 189 7.46 -9.01 15.67
C LEU A 189 8.21 -7.83 15.06
N LYS A 190 7.83 -6.65 15.47
CA LYS A 190 8.39 -5.39 14.97
C LYS A 190 8.82 -4.53 16.15
N GLU A 191 9.84 -3.71 15.97
CA GLU A 191 10.20 -2.71 16.98
C GLU A 191 9.11 -1.61 17.01
N VAL A 192 8.68 -1.24 18.23
CA VAL A 192 7.79 -0.10 18.41
C VAL A 192 8.61 1.18 18.34
N ILE A 193 8.53 1.85 17.22
CA ILE A 193 9.12 3.17 17.07
C ILE A 193 8.08 4.17 17.58
N PRO A 194 8.37 4.96 18.63
CA PRO A 194 7.41 5.95 19.13
C PRO A 194 7.03 6.95 18.03
N SER A 195 5.75 7.10 17.77
CA SER A 195 5.22 8.05 16.78
C SER A 195 5.31 9.51 17.20
N SER A 196 5.63 9.77 18.47
CA SER A 196 5.86 11.13 18.98
C SER A 196 7.29 11.30 19.43
N ILE A 197 8.02 12.18 18.76
CA ILE A 197 9.23 12.75 19.31
C ILE A 197 8.79 13.55 20.53
N SER A 198 8.97 13.01 21.72
CA SER A 198 8.94 13.87 22.91
C SER A 198 10.07 14.89 22.73
N ASN A 199 9.83 16.15 23.11
CA ASN A 199 10.75 17.28 23.00
C ASN A 199 12.08 17.14 23.79
N VAL A 200 12.61 15.93 23.82
CA VAL A 200 13.87 15.64 24.50
C VAL A 200 14.96 15.62 23.45
N GLU A 201 15.75 16.70 23.42
CA GLU A 201 16.96 16.83 22.61
C GLU A 201 18.10 15.90 23.11
N ASP A 202 17.78 14.83 23.82
CA ASP A 202 18.78 13.91 24.38
C ASP A 202 19.46 13.13 23.26
N GLY A 203 20.78 13.21 23.25
CA GLY A 203 21.64 12.58 22.27
C GLY A 203 22.07 13.46 21.10
N SER A 204 21.58 14.70 20.98
CA SER A 204 22.08 15.65 19.97
C SER A 204 23.52 16.05 20.28
N VAL A 205 24.30 16.23 19.22
CA VAL A 205 25.71 16.62 19.31
C VAL A 205 25.98 17.84 18.47
N ILE A 206 26.81 18.75 18.99
CA ILE A 206 27.23 19.94 18.29
C ILE A 206 28.51 19.64 17.53
N CYS A 207 28.49 19.85 16.21
CA CYS A 207 29.70 19.76 15.39
C CYS A 207 30.61 20.96 15.62
N ASP A 208 31.91 20.70 15.59
CA ASP A 208 32.90 21.74 15.52
C ASP A 208 32.94 22.30 14.08
N LEU A 209 32.89 23.63 13.96
CA LEU A 209 33.01 24.35 12.71
C LEU A 209 34.40 25.01 12.64
N TYR A 210 34.86 25.38 11.44
CA TYR A 210 36.00 26.26 11.32
C TYR A 210 35.69 27.66 11.90
N ASP A 211 36.66 28.32 12.47
CA ASP A 211 36.50 29.66 13.07
C ASP A 211 35.93 30.63 12.04
N ASN A 212 34.83 31.30 12.43
CA ASN A 212 34.12 32.31 11.61
C ASN A 212 33.49 31.74 10.30
N GLU A 213 33.33 30.46 10.16
CA GLU A 213 32.63 29.93 9.01
C GLU A 213 31.13 30.28 9.06
N ALA A 214 30.65 30.88 7.99
CA ALA A 214 29.23 31.14 7.80
C ALA A 214 28.74 30.18 6.69
N ILE A 215 27.79 29.32 7.01
CA ILE A 215 27.25 28.35 6.09
C ILE A 215 26.26 29.04 5.15
N PRO A 216 26.50 29.03 3.83
CA PRO A 216 25.57 29.63 2.88
C PRO A 216 24.33 28.75 2.72
N LEU A 217 23.14 29.33 2.88
CA LEU A 217 21.84 28.70 2.71
C LEU A 217 21.11 29.31 1.53
N SER A 218 20.50 28.48 0.72
CA SER A 218 19.46 28.86 -0.22
C SER A 218 18.13 28.36 0.33
N LEU A 219 17.25 29.28 0.67
CA LEU A 219 15.93 28.99 1.18
C LEU A 219 14.90 29.31 0.11
N SER A 220 14.02 28.36 -0.20
CA SER A 220 12.94 28.52 -1.18
C SER A 220 11.72 27.71 -0.72
N VAL A 221 10.62 27.88 -1.41
CA VAL A 221 9.46 27.01 -1.23
C VAL A 221 9.85 25.60 -1.65
N ASP A 222 9.58 24.64 -0.80
CA ASP A 222 9.77 23.24 -1.15
C ASP A 222 8.74 22.82 -2.19
N ASP A 223 9.19 22.52 -3.39
CA ASP A 223 8.33 21.98 -4.45
C ASP A 223 8.62 20.48 -4.65
N PHE A 224 7.78 19.67 -4.05
CA PHE A 224 7.88 18.21 -4.16
C PHE A 224 7.77 17.73 -5.62
N LYS A 225 7.06 18.45 -6.48
CA LYS A 225 6.95 18.16 -7.92
C LYS A 225 8.30 18.23 -8.61
N ASN A 226 9.15 19.11 -8.14
CA ASN A 226 10.47 19.38 -8.70
C ASN A 226 11.62 18.97 -7.77
N ALA A 227 11.38 18.04 -6.85
CA ALA A 227 12.41 17.56 -5.91
C ALA A 227 13.72 17.14 -6.60
N ALA A 228 13.62 16.64 -7.84
CA ALA A 228 14.77 16.29 -8.67
C ALA A 228 15.49 17.52 -9.27
N GLU A 229 14.84 18.68 -9.36
CA GLU A 229 15.37 19.89 -10.00
C GLU A 229 16.02 20.89 -9.04
N LYS A 230 16.12 20.55 -7.76
CA LYS A 230 16.81 21.34 -6.72
C LYS A 230 16.25 22.75 -6.47
N VAL A 231 14.97 22.98 -6.59
CA VAL A 231 14.29 24.25 -6.25
C VAL A 231 13.90 24.28 -4.77
N GLN A 232 14.73 23.73 -3.89
CA GLN A 232 14.37 23.51 -2.49
C GLN A 232 15.41 24.13 -1.54
N SER A 233 15.04 24.28 -0.27
CA SER A 233 15.96 24.79 0.73
C SER A 233 17.14 23.84 0.93
N TYR A 234 18.36 24.36 0.74
CA TYR A 234 19.59 23.59 0.88
C TYR A 234 20.75 24.50 1.32
N SER A 235 21.83 23.89 1.85
CA SER A 235 23.10 24.58 1.96
C SER A 235 23.97 24.34 0.71
N LYS A 236 24.87 25.25 0.41
CA LYS A 236 26.02 24.88 -0.42
C LYS A 236 26.91 23.93 0.38
N ASP A 237 27.74 23.18 -0.34
CA ASP A 237 28.72 22.28 0.28
C ASP A 237 29.66 23.11 1.19
N PHE A 238 29.94 22.59 2.38
CA PHE A 238 30.87 23.17 3.33
C PHE A 238 31.66 22.09 4.04
N ASN A 239 32.80 22.48 4.62
CA ASN A 239 33.71 21.55 5.24
C ASN A 239 33.63 21.62 6.77
N LEU A 240 33.63 20.48 7.42
CA LEU A 240 33.77 20.36 8.86
C LEU A 240 35.20 19.87 9.16
N PRO A 241 35.90 20.50 10.15
CA PRO A 241 37.26 20.05 10.51
C PRO A 241 37.23 18.68 11.18
N ALA A 242 38.22 17.83 10.89
CA ALA A 242 38.36 16.54 11.55
C ALA A 242 38.91 16.69 12.99
N THR A 243 38.16 17.39 13.83
CA THR A 243 38.48 17.50 15.25
C THR A 243 38.18 16.17 15.97
N LYS A 244 38.68 16.02 17.17
CA LYS A 244 38.38 14.83 17.98
C LYS A 244 36.88 14.60 18.16
N ARG A 245 36.09 15.69 18.26
CA ARG A 245 34.62 15.62 18.37
C ARG A 245 34.00 15.16 17.07
N ASN A 246 34.29 15.84 15.96
CA ASN A 246 33.73 15.48 14.66
C ASN A 246 34.14 14.06 14.22
N ASN A 247 35.41 13.67 14.48
CA ASN A 247 35.85 12.30 14.24
C ASN A 247 35.04 11.28 15.02
N LYS A 248 34.66 11.60 16.26
CA LYS A 248 33.78 10.73 17.05
C LYS A 248 32.37 10.69 16.47
N ILE A 249 31.80 11.83 16.02
CA ILE A 249 30.48 11.94 15.41
C ILE A 249 30.42 11.12 14.11
N PHE A 250 31.39 11.32 13.22
CA PHE A 250 31.47 10.59 11.94
C PHE A 250 32.17 9.25 12.06
N SER A 251 32.34 8.74 13.30
CA SER A 251 32.93 7.45 13.59
C SER A 251 34.29 7.23 12.94
N SER A 252 35.07 8.31 12.70
CA SER A 252 36.35 8.24 12.00
C SER A 252 36.30 7.43 10.69
N ILE A 253 35.21 7.61 9.92
CA ILE A 253 34.90 6.85 8.70
C ILE A 253 36.04 6.84 7.67
N PHE A 254 37.00 7.76 7.79
CA PHE A 254 38.20 7.79 6.94
C PHE A 254 39.28 6.76 7.35
N ASP A 255 39.17 6.17 8.55
CA ASP A 255 40.16 5.21 9.04
C ASP A 255 39.79 3.79 8.63
N VAL A 256 40.56 3.26 7.69
CA VAL A 256 40.35 1.90 7.13
C VAL A 256 40.63 0.78 8.14
N GLN A 257 41.32 1.11 9.26
CA GLN A 257 41.71 0.15 10.29
C GLN A 257 40.77 0.18 11.52
N LYS A 258 39.68 0.92 11.44
CA LYS A 258 38.74 1.06 12.55
C LYS A 258 38.14 -0.29 12.97
N SER A 259 38.26 -0.65 14.21
CA SER A 259 37.48 -1.73 14.80
C SER A 259 36.07 -1.20 15.16
N ILE A 260 35.05 -2.00 14.89
CA ILE A 260 33.64 -1.72 15.12
C ILE A 260 33.33 -1.74 16.63
N ASP A 261 33.83 -0.78 17.39
CA ASP A 261 33.69 -0.76 18.86
C ASP A 261 33.40 0.65 19.38
N SER A 262 32.51 1.40 18.67
CA SER A 262 32.10 2.74 19.12
C SER A 262 30.60 2.79 19.30
N ASP A 263 30.15 3.39 20.41
CA ASP A 263 28.74 3.66 20.73
C ASP A 263 27.98 4.52 19.68
N PHE A 264 28.66 4.89 18.60
CA PHE A 264 28.15 5.68 17.49
C PHE A 264 28.75 5.19 16.18
N ASP A 265 27.98 4.44 15.39
CA ASP A 265 28.36 4.12 14.02
C ASP A 265 27.64 5.06 13.04
N PHE A 266 28.40 6.02 12.50
CA PHE A 266 27.87 6.89 11.45
C PHE A 266 27.80 6.12 10.12
N ASN A 267 26.62 6.04 9.54
CA ASN A 267 26.39 5.48 8.23
C ASN A 267 26.13 6.61 7.22
N PRO A 268 27.01 6.85 6.23
CA PRO A 268 26.84 7.92 5.26
C PRO A 268 25.63 7.71 4.31
N TYR A 269 25.07 6.51 4.29
CA TYR A 269 23.90 6.17 3.49
C TYR A 269 22.58 6.31 4.26
N VAL A 270 22.66 6.65 5.54
CA VAL A 270 21.49 6.88 6.39
C VAL A 270 21.34 8.36 6.67
N ARG A 271 20.12 8.84 6.56
CA ARG A 271 19.74 10.21 6.83
C ARG A 271 20.15 10.64 8.25
N THR A 272 20.74 11.83 8.38
CA THR A 272 21.13 12.42 9.66
C THR A 272 20.41 13.74 9.83
N ARG A 273 19.46 13.83 10.77
CA ARG A 273 18.80 15.11 11.08
C ARG A 273 19.81 16.13 11.54
N ALA A 274 19.72 17.33 11.02
CA ALA A 274 20.61 18.45 11.29
C ALA A 274 19.82 19.73 11.53
N VAL A 275 20.21 20.47 12.56
CA VAL A 275 19.67 21.79 12.87
C VAL A 275 20.81 22.79 12.88
N LEU A 276 20.67 23.82 12.06
CA LEU A 276 21.62 24.94 12.05
C LEU A 276 21.05 26.12 12.82
N LYS A 277 21.74 26.49 13.88
CA LYS A 277 21.39 27.64 14.72
C LYS A 277 22.43 28.74 14.57
N GLU A 278 21.98 30.00 14.61
CA GLU A 278 22.81 31.18 14.68
C GLU A 278 22.29 32.14 15.75
N ASP A 279 23.14 32.51 16.68
CA ASP A 279 22.78 33.33 17.84
C ASP A 279 21.52 32.81 18.57
N THR A 280 21.42 31.48 18.73
CA THR A 280 20.29 30.74 19.32
C THR A 280 19.05 30.56 18.45
N TYR A 281 18.92 31.28 17.33
CA TYR A 281 17.80 31.14 16.40
C TYR A 281 18.04 29.99 15.44
N THR A 282 17.04 29.16 15.25
CA THR A 282 17.07 28.10 14.21
C THR A 282 16.90 28.76 12.85
N ILE A 283 17.93 28.68 12.00
CA ILE A 283 17.93 29.27 10.66
C ILE A 283 17.65 28.20 9.57
N PHE A 284 17.98 26.95 9.87
CA PHE A 284 17.69 25.82 8.98
C PHE A 284 17.47 24.56 9.80
N GLU A 285 16.52 23.75 9.38
CA GLU A 285 16.30 22.41 9.86
C GLU A 285 16.08 21.48 8.67
N GLY A 286 16.65 20.30 8.73
CA GLY A 286 16.60 19.30 7.65
C GLY A 286 17.57 18.18 7.91
N SER A 287 18.17 17.66 6.85
CA SER A 287 19.08 16.53 6.93
C SER A 287 20.46 16.86 6.41
N LEU A 288 21.48 16.27 7.03
CA LEU A 288 22.88 16.37 6.60
C LEU A 288 23.24 15.17 5.73
N ARG A 289 23.96 15.44 4.64
CA ARG A 289 24.57 14.43 3.78
C ARG A 289 26.08 14.61 3.78
N LEU A 290 26.81 13.53 4.03
CA LEU A 290 28.25 13.48 3.81
C LEU A 290 28.52 13.25 2.32
N ILE A 291 29.25 14.16 1.67
CA ILE A 291 29.58 14.10 0.23
C ILE A 291 30.87 13.35 0.04
N ASP A 292 31.93 13.83 0.67
CA ASP A 292 33.25 13.22 0.62
C ASP A 292 34.11 13.58 1.84
N ILE A 293 35.25 12.94 1.94
CA ILE A 293 36.25 13.22 2.96
C ILE A 293 37.52 13.68 2.26
N ILE A 294 37.91 14.92 2.53
CA ILE A 294 39.05 15.54 1.88
C ILE A 294 40.27 15.43 2.80
N ASN A 295 41.36 14.86 2.30
CA ASN A 295 42.66 14.90 2.94
C ASN A 295 43.60 15.75 2.07
N LYS A 296 43.92 16.93 2.56
CA LYS A 296 44.82 17.87 1.87
C LYS A 296 46.02 18.15 2.76
N ASN A 297 47.18 17.67 2.35
CA ASN A 297 48.45 17.87 3.08
C ASN A 297 48.43 17.37 4.52
N GLY A 298 47.64 16.32 4.83
CA GLY A 298 47.48 15.78 6.17
C GLY A 298 46.40 16.45 7.00
N GLU A 299 45.76 17.49 6.49
CA GLU A 299 44.56 18.08 7.08
C GLU A 299 43.30 17.38 6.51
N ILE A 300 42.54 16.73 7.39
CA ILE A 300 41.31 16.01 7.02
C ILE A 300 40.11 16.91 7.32
N SER A 301 39.15 16.94 6.38
CA SER A 301 37.86 17.59 6.53
C SER A 301 36.75 16.73 5.97
N TYR A 302 35.57 16.87 6.55
CA TYR A 302 34.33 16.25 6.08
C TYR A 302 33.56 17.26 5.24
N ASN A 303 33.39 16.98 3.96
CA ASN A 303 32.59 17.79 3.07
C ASN A 303 31.13 17.37 3.16
N VAL A 304 30.26 18.28 3.56
CA VAL A 304 28.85 18.01 3.85
C VAL A 304 27.95 19.07 3.23
N ASN A 305 26.69 18.71 3.02
CA ASN A 305 25.62 19.68 2.77
C ASN A 305 24.38 19.39 3.60
N LEU A 306 23.49 20.39 3.64
CA LEU A 306 22.18 20.31 4.30
C LEU A 306 21.09 20.38 3.23
N PHE A 307 20.01 19.64 3.40
CA PHE A 307 18.86 19.67 2.51
C PHE A 307 17.54 19.53 3.29
N SER A 308 16.45 20.04 2.71
CA SER A 308 15.14 20.12 3.35
C SER A 308 14.49 18.75 3.58
N GLU A 309 13.44 18.74 4.40
CA GLU A 309 12.68 17.53 4.71
C GLU A 309 11.90 16.98 3.49
N ALA A 310 11.44 17.85 2.59
CA ALA A 310 10.77 17.38 1.37
C ALA A 310 11.74 16.61 0.45
N VAL A 311 13.00 17.03 0.33
CA VAL A 311 14.05 16.25 -0.36
C VAL A 311 14.30 14.95 0.36
N ALA A 312 14.36 15.00 1.69
CA ALA A 312 14.60 13.81 2.49
C ALA A 312 13.49 12.77 2.31
N LEU A 313 12.22 13.18 2.28
CA LEU A 313 11.09 12.30 2.00
C LEU A 313 11.19 11.71 0.58
N SER A 314 11.52 12.52 -0.42
CA SER A 314 11.67 12.03 -1.80
C SER A 314 12.75 10.96 -1.93
N GLU A 315 13.88 11.11 -1.23
CA GLU A 315 14.95 10.10 -1.20
C GLU A 315 14.53 8.82 -0.47
N VAL A 316 13.73 8.93 0.59
CA VAL A 316 13.17 7.77 1.31
C VAL A 316 12.20 6.99 0.43
N LEU A 317 11.41 7.68 -0.39
CA LEU A 317 10.38 7.07 -1.23
C LEU A 317 10.86 6.64 -2.61
N LYS A 318 12.07 7.06 -3.02
CA LYS A 318 12.59 6.91 -4.39
C LYS A 318 12.46 5.51 -4.98
N ASP A 319 12.77 4.49 -4.18
CA ASP A 319 12.75 3.09 -4.60
C ASP A 319 11.57 2.31 -3.98
N LYS A 320 10.67 3.00 -3.28
CA LYS A 320 9.50 2.39 -2.65
C LYS A 320 8.33 2.30 -3.61
N LYS A 321 7.67 1.14 -3.60
CA LYS A 321 6.51 0.84 -4.43
C LYS A 321 5.24 0.68 -3.59
N ILE A 322 4.09 0.69 -4.20
CA ILE A 322 2.81 0.49 -3.51
C ILE A 322 2.73 -0.88 -2.85
N ASN A 323 3.35 -1.92 -3.44
CA ASN A 323 3.40 -3.26 -2.85
C ASN A 323 4.31 -3.38 -1.61
N ASP A 324 5.12 -2.36 -1.30
CA ASP A 324 5.87 -2.31 -0.05
C ASP A 324 5.01 -1.87 1.14
N LEU A 325 3.81 -1.30 0.89
CA LEU A 325 2.89 -0.86 1.94
C LEU A 325 2.24 -2.06 2.65
N ASP A 326 2.09 -1.97 3.96
CA ASP A 326 1.33 -2.94 4.75
C ASP A 326 -0.19 -2.66 4.61
N LEU A 327 -0.83 -3.38 3.71
CA LEU A 327 -2.26 -3.26 3.43
C LEU A 327 -3.05 -4.49 3.90
N ASP A 328 -2.46 -5.33 4.76
CA ASP A 328 -3.06 -6.56 5.27
C ASP A 328 -4.40 -6.30 6.01
N GLU A 329 -4.58 -5.10 6.55
CA GLU A 329 -5.82 -4.70 7.23
C GLU A 329 -7.05 -4.67 6.29
N LEU A 330 -6.84 -4.59 4.96
CA LEU A 330 -7.89 -4.57 3.95
C LEU A 330 -8.28 -5.96 3.43
N GLU A 331 -7.78 -7.01 4.05
CA GLU A 331 -8.06 -8.39 3.62
C GLU A 331 -9.56 -8.70 3.71
N HIS A 332 -10.12 -9.23 2.64
CA HIS A 332 -11.56 -9.52 2.54
C HIS A 332 -11.85 -10.56 1.45
N ASP A 333 -13.05 -11.12 1.49
CA ASP A 333 -13.55 -12.05 0.48
C ASP A 333 -14.11 -11.30 -0.73
N TYR A 334 -13.74 -11.70 -1.93
CA TYR A 334 -14.29 -11.15 -3.17
C TYR A 334 -15.61 -11.87 -3.53
N THR A 335 -16.68 -11.38 -2.94
CA THR A 335 -18.03 -11.91 -3.14
C THR A 335 -19.00 -10.83 -3.61
N ILE A 336 -20.13 -11.24 -4.20
CA ILE A 336 -21.22 -10.33 -4.58
C ILE A 336 -21.67 -9.48 -3.37
N THR A 337 -21.74 -10.10 -2.20
CA THR A 337 -22.13 -9.41 -0.95
C THR A 337 -21.13 -8.33 -0.57
N ASN A 338 -19.84 -8.65 -0.54
CA ASN A 338 -18.82 -7.67 -0.18
C ASN A 338 -18.68 -6.56 -1.21
N VAL A 339 -18.75 -6.90 -2.50
CA VAL A 339 -18.76 -5.90 -3.58
C VAL A 339 -19.91 -4.92 -3.38
N THR A 340 -21.14 -5.41 -3.16
CA THR A 340 -22.30 -4.52 -2.98
C THR A 340 -22.29 -3.76 -1.64
N ASN A 341 -21.74 -4.35 -0.59
CA ASN A 341 -21.56 -3.68 0.70
C ASN A 341 -20.54 -2.53 0.60
N SER A 342 -19.50 -2.68 -0.21
CA SER A 342 -18.51 -1.63 -0.44
C SER A 342 -19.11 -0.33 -0.98
N TRP A 343 -20.25 -0.41 -1.67
CA TRP A 343 -20.94 0.75 -2.25
C TRP A 343 -21.38 1.76 -1.20
N THR A 344 -21.74 1.27 -0.02
CA THR A 344 -22.15 2.09 1.14
C THR A 344 -21.04 2.24 2.19
N GLY A 345 -19.81 1.80 1.88
CA GLY A 345 -18.67 1.93 2.78
C GLY A 345 -18.67 0.92 3.94
N VAL A 346 -19.30 -0.23 3.75
CA VAL A 346 -19.37 -1.33 4.74
C VAL A 346 -18.80 -2.64 4.17
N LEU A 347 -17.71 -2.54 3.39
CA LEU A 347 -16.97 -3.70 2.94
C LEU A 347 -16.53 -4.54 4.15
N ALA A 348 -17.00 -5.78 4.23
CA ALA A 348 -16.65 -6.67 5.32
C ALA A 348 -15.21 -7.18 5.16
N LEU A 349 -14.41 -7.02 6.19
CA LEU A 349 -13.04 -7.50 6.27
C LEU A 349 -13.02 -8.93 6.83
N THR A 350 -12.02 -9.71 6.45
CA THR A 350 -11.80 -11.06 6.98
C THR A 350 -11.48 -11.01 8.47
N ASN A 351 -10.80 -9.95 8.91
CA ASN A 351 -10.44 -9.74 10.30
C ASN A 351 -10.82 -8.33 10.75
N ALA A 352 -11.04 -8.15 12.05
CA ALA A 352 -11.25 -6.82 12.61
C ALA A 352 -10.01 -5.94 12.43
N LEU A 353 -10.22 -4.64 12.21
CA LEU A 353 -9.14 -3.67 12.06
C LEU A 353 -8.28 -3.61 13.34
N PRO A 354 -6.95 -3.44 13.21
CA PRO A 354 -6.05 -3.22 14.34
C PRO A 354 -6.45 -1.98 15.18
N THR A 355 -5.81 -1.83 16.33
CA THR A 355 -6.07 -0.72 17.26
C THR A 355 -5.71 0.65 16.68
N ASP A 356 -4.65 0.71 15.86
CA ASP A 356 -4.21 1.92 15.16
C ASP A 356 -4.32 1.70 13.65
N THR A 357 -5.45 2.08 13.06
CA THR A 357 -5.68 1.90 11.62
C THR A 357 -6.09 3.18 10.92
N LEU A 358 -5.55 3.37 9.71
CA LEU A 358 -5.96 4.43 8.78
C LEU A 358 -7.19 4.03 7.95
N ALA A 359 -7.49 2.74 7.87
CA ALA A 359 -8.59 2.20 7.07
C ALA A 359 -9.98 2.38 7.71
N GLY A 360 -10.03 2.75 9.00
CA GLY A 360 -11.29 2.92 9.70
C GLY A 360 -11.13 2.96 11.22
N THR A 361 -12.24 2.75 11.93
CA THR A 361 -12.25 2.72 13.40
C THR A 361 -11.62 1.42 13.92
N ALA A 362 -10.71 1.53 14.87
CA ALA A 362 -10.09 0.37 15.53
C ALA A 362 -11.14 -0.64 16.02
N GLY A 363 -10.89 -1.92 15.78
CA GLY A 363 -11.80 -3.01 16.12
C GLY A 363 -13.00 -3.16 15.17
N ALA A 364 -13.16 -2.29 14.17
CA ALA A 364 -14.21 -2.45 13.17
C ALA A 364 -13.92 -3.65 12.24
N SER A 365 -14.98 -4.33 11.81
CA SER A 365 -14.90 -5.45 10.85
C SER A 365 -15.24 -5.01 9.43
N THR A 366 -15.33 -3.71 9.17
CA THR A 366 -15.66 -3.14 7.85
C THR A 366 -14.83 -1.92 7.55
N THR A 367 -14.67 -1.61 6.24
CA THR A 367 -13.95 -0.42 5.78
C THR A 367 -14.69 0.30 4.67
N ALA A 368 -14.41 1.60 4.51
CA ALA A 368 -14.91 2.45 3.42
C ALA A 368 -13.81 2.88 2.44
N VAL A 369 -12.54 2.57 2.73
CA VAL A 369 -11.40 3.04 1.93
C VAL A 369 -11.17 2.20 0.67
N LEU A 370 -11.82 1.03 0.57
CA LEU A 370 -11.80 0.18 -0.60
C LEU A 370 -13.22 0.00 -1.13
N LYS A 371 -13.42 0.24 -2.41
CA LYS A 371 -14.73 0.17 -3.07
C LYS A 371 -14.65 -0.53 -4.41
N TYR A 372 -15.78 -1.09 -4.83
CA TYR A 372 -15.95 -1.78 -6.09
C TYR A 372 -17.01 -1.08 -6.95
N PRO A 373 -16.67 0.03 -7.63
CA PRO A 373 -17.59 0.71 -8.53
C PRO A 373 -17.86 -0.13 -9.77
N PHE A 374 -18.95 0.17 -10.45
CA PHE A 374 -19.20 -0.38 -11.78
C PHE A 374 -18.30 0.33 -12.80
N CYS A 375 -17.46 -0.43 -13.48
CA CYS A 375 -16.63 0.04 -14.57
C CYS A 375 -16.68 -0.98 -15.72
N ASN A 376 -16.72 -0.51 -16.96
CA ASN A 376 -16.71 -1.36 -18.14
C ASN A 376 -15.25 -1.68 -18.53
N TRP A 377 -14.77 -2.88 -18.16
CA TRP A 377 -13.39 -3.29 -18.34
C TRP A 377 -13.09 -4.11 -19.60
N ASP A 378 -14.13 -4.68 -20.24
CA ASP A 378 -13.94 -5.60 -21.37
C ASP A 378 -14.96 -5.44 -22.48
N ASN A 379 -15.95 -4.59 -22.30
CA ASN A 379 -17.06 -4.33 -23.24
C ASN A 379 -17.84 -5.59 -23.68
N ASN A 380 -17.79 -6.68 -22.93
CA ASN A 380 -18.41 -7.98 -23.29
C ASN A 380 -19.69 -8.25 -22.49
N ILE A 381 -20.56 -7.27 -22.35
CA ILE A 381 -21.81 -7.39 -21.62
C ILE A 381 -22.87 -8.03 -22.50
N THR A 382 -23.47 -9.12 -22.02
CA THR A 382 -24.48 -9.90 -22.73
C THR A 382 -25.85 -9.80 -22.06
N GLU A 383 -26.92 -10.13 -22.80
CA GLU A 383 -28.25 -10.34 -22.23
C GLU A 383 -28.45 -11.83 -21.91
N ASN A 384 -29.04 -12.12 -20.74
CA ASN A 384 -29.45 -13.49 -20.41
C ASN A 384 -30.81 -13.84 -21.08
N ALA A 385 -31.23 -15.09 -20.95
CA ALA A 385 -32.47 -15.59 -21.52
C ALA A 385 -33.75 -14.86 -21.02
N ALA A 386 -33.66 -14.13 -19.92
CA ALA A 386 -34.74 -13.30 -19.37
C ALA A 386 -34.73 -11.86 -19.92
N GLY A 387 -33.82 -11.51 -20.83
CA GLY A 387 -33.65 -10.17 -21.37
C GLY A 387 -33.05 -9.16 -20.39
N GLN A 388 -32.31 -9.67 -19.40
CA GLN A 388 -31.58 -8.85 -18.44
C GLN A 388 -30.11 -8.81 -18.84
N LEU A 389 -29.46 -7.66 -18.63
CA LEU A 389 -28.01 -7.59 -18.75
C LEU A 389 -27.37 -8.53 -17.70
N GLU A 390 -26.51 -9.41 -18.17
CA GLU A 390 -25.73 -10.29 -17.31
C GLU A 390 -24.32 -9.74 -17.15
N ILE A 391 -23.96 -9.42 -15.91
CA ILE A 391 -22.70 -8.76 -15.57
C ILE A 391 -21.93 -9.70 -14.65
N LYS A 392 -20.87 -10.32 -15.15
CA LYS A 392 -19.99 -11.12 -14.31
C LYS A 392 -19.26 -10.22 -13.31
N LEU A 393 -18.97 -10.75 -12.14
CA LEU A 393 -18.38 -9.97 -11.06
C LEU A 393 -17.05 -9.32 -11.48
N GLU A 394 -16.14 -10.07 -12.03
CA GLU A 394 -14.82 -9.61 -12.51
C GLU A 394 -14.86 -8.73 -13.76
N GLN A 395 -15.96 -8.75 -14.48
CA GLN A 395 -16.19 -7.97 -15.69
C GLN A 395 -16.42 -6.49 -15.41
N ALA A 396 -17.05 -6.18 -14.26
CA ALA A 396 -17.46 -4.83 -13.94
C ALA A 396 -16.88 -4.30 -12.61
N PHE A 397 -16.59 -5.18 -11.65
CA PHE A 397 -16.30 -4.77 -10.27
C PHE A 397 -14.86 -5.08 -9.89
N ARG A 398 -13.96 -4.14 -10.17
CA ARG A 398 -12.56 -4.18 -9.73
C ARG A 398 -12.35 -3.20 -8.59
N PRO A 399 -11.36 -3.43 -7.72
CA PRO A 399 -11.16 -2.59 -6.54
C PRO A 399 -10.64 -1.20 -6.90
N PHE A 400 -11.13 -0.21 -6.15
CA PHE A 400 -10.63 1.16 -6.12
C PHE A 400 -10.30 1.52 -4.69
N ILE A 401 -9.12 2.06 -4.46
CA ILE A 401 -8.64 2.44 -3.14
C ILE A 401 -8.63 3.96 -2.97
N GLN A 402 -8.99 4.44 -1.79
CA GLN A 402 -9.05 5.86 -1.49
C GLN A 402 -7.64 6.49 -1.55
N CYS A 403 -7.49 7.57 -2.33
CA CYS A 403 -6.21 8.27 -2.48
C CYS A 403 -5.69 8.82 -1.14
N LYS A 404 -6.59 9.34 -0.28
CA LYS A 404 -6.20 9.83 1.06
C LYS A 404 -5.60 8.73 1.92
N TYR A 405 -6.20 7.54 1.91
CA TYR A 405 -5.68 6.38 2.64
C TYR A 405 -4.27 5.99 2.19
N LEU A 406 -4.03 5.96 0.87
CA LEU A 406 -2.69 5.67 0.35
C LEU A 406 -1.67 6.73 0.78
N ILE A 407 -2.03 8.03 0.74
CA ILE A 407 -1.16 9.11 1.21
C ILE A 407 -0.84 8.90 2.69
N ASP A 408 -1.83 8.64 3.53
CA ASP A 408 -1.64 8.42 4.96
C ASP A 408 -0.70 7.24 5.24
N LYS A 409 -0.87 6.12 4.51
CA LYS A 409 0.01 4.95 4.63
C LYS A 409 1.44 5.27 4.19
N ILE A 410 1.62 5.93 3.05
CA ILE A 410 2.95 6.31 2.53
C ILE A 410 3.69 7.17 3.56
N PHE A 411 3.04 8.22 4.08
CA PHE A 411 3.66 9.09 5.07
C PHE A 411 3.95 8.37 6.39
N SER A 412 2.98 7.62 6.90
CA SER A 412 3.13 6.87 8.15
C SER A 412 4.27 5.86 8.08
N GLU A 413 4.36 5.08 7.00
CA GLU A 413 5.41 4.08 6.83
C GLU A 413 6.78 4.69 6.48
N ALA A 414 6.78 5.90 5.92
CA ALA A 414 8.00 6.68 5.72
C ALA A 414 8.47 7.36 7.02
N GLY A 415 7.70 7.33 8.11
CA GLY A 415 8.03 8.00 9.37
C GLY A 415 7.86 9.52 9.31
N TYR A 416 6.99 9.99 8.42
CA TYR A 416 6.62 11.38 8.26
C TYR A 416 5.17 11.61 8.65
N THR A 417 4.85 12.84 8.98
CA THR A 417 3.49 13.33 9.15
C THR A 417 3.24 14.47 8.17
N PHE A 418 1.99 14.77 7.92
CA PHE A 418 1.62 15.95 7.17
C PHE A 418 0.33 16.58 7.72
N GLU A 419 0.18 17.85 7.46
CA GLU A 419 -1.03 18.61 7.71
C GLU A 419 -1.55 19.17 6.39
N SER A 420 -2.85 18.98 6.13
CA SER A 420 -3.50 19.47 4.93
C SER A 420 -5.01 19.53 5.11
N ASP A 421 -5.57 20.73 5.03
CA ASP A 421 -7.02 20.92 4.97
C ASP A 421 -7.60 20.41 3.65
N PHE A 422 -6.83 20.58 2.57
CA PHE A 422 -7.23 20.11 1.24
C PHE A 422 -7.31 18.59 1.18
N LEU A 423 -6.25 17.87 1.55
CA LEU A 423 -6.22 16.41 1.52
C LEU A 423 -7.19 15.78 2.53
N SER A 424 -7.58 16.52 3.58
CA SER A 424 -8.58 16.09 4.56
C SER A 424 -10.01 16.50 4.20
N SER A 425 -10.19 17.24 3.10
CA SER A 425 -11.50 17.72 2.67
C SER A 425 -12.42 16.57 2.22
N THR A 426 -13.74 16.77 2.38
CA THR A 426 -14.74 15.81 1.92
C THR A 426 -14.72 15.58 0.41
N LYS A 427 -14.18 16.52 -0.38
CA LYS A 427 -14.01 16.36 -1.82
C LYS A 427 -12.82 15.41 -2.10
N PHE A 428 -11.69 15.62 -1.47
CA PHE A 428 -10.50 14.79 -1.69
C PHE A 428 -10.68 13.36 -1.19
N THR A 429 -11.34 13.18 -0.03
CA THR A 429 -11.62 11.84 0.52
C THR A 429 -12.56 10.99 -0.33
N LYS A 430 -13.21 11.56 -1.35
CA LYS A 430 -14.01 10.85 -2.35
C LYS A 430 -13.24 10.50 -3.63
N LEU A 431 -11.95 10.77 -3.69
CA LEU A 431 -11.10 10.37 -4.80
C LEU A 431 -10.50 8.98 -4.53
N PHE A 432 -10.66 8.11 -5.51
CA PHE A 432 -10.20 6.74 -5.47
C PHE A 432 -9.35 6.43 -6.69
N MET A 433 -8.28 5.66 -6.49
CA MET A 433 -7.45 5.14 -7.56
C MET A 433 -7.84 3.69 -7.87
N ASP A 434 -7.88 3.32 -9.14
CA ASP A 434 -8.14 1.94 -9.53
C ASP A 434 -6.97 1.02 -9.18
N PHE A 435 -7.34 -0.19 -8.77
CA PHE A 435 -6.46 -1.33 -8.67
C PHE A 435 -6.88 -2.35 -9.73
N ASN A 436 -6.50 -2.07 -10.97
CA ASN A 436 -6.77 -2.96 -12.08
C ASN A 436 -5.85 -4.19 -12.02
N TRP A 437 -6.40 -5.36 -12.28
CA TRP A 437 -5.65 -6.61 -12.39
C TRP A 437 -5.28 -7.00 -13.83
N GLY A 438 -5.40 -6.08 -14.77
CA GLY A 438 -5.04 -6.30 -16.17
C GLY A 438 -5.85 -7.43 -16.84
N ALA A 439 -5.32 -7.98 -17.91
CA ALA A 439 -5.95 -9.06 -18.65
C ALA A 439 -5.75 -10.44 -18.00
N GLY A 440 -4.62 -10.66 -17.30
CA GLY A 440 -4.19 -12.00 -16.85
C GLY A 440 -4.25 -12.26 -15.35
N ASN A 441 -4.40 -11.23 -14.52
CA ASN A 441 -4.30 -11.34 -13.06
C ASN A 441 -5.65 -11.22 -12.35
N ALA A 442 -6.77 -11.33 -13.10
CA ALA A 442 -8.09 -11.30 -12.50
C ALA A 442 -8.21 -12.42 -11.46
N PRO A 443 -8.72 -12.09 -10.25
CA PRO A 443 -9.00 -13.12 -9.27
C PRO A 443 -10.13 -14.00 -9.80
N HIS A 444 -9.79 -15.21 -10.18
CA HIS A 444 -10.76 -16.21 -10.56
C HIS A 444 -11.20 -16.98 -9.32
N ASP A 445 -12.49 -17.16 -9.15
CA ASP A 445 -13.03 -18.11 -8.17
C ASP A 445 -12.77 -19.57 -8.61
N THR A 446 -12.55 -19.78 -9.92
CA THR A 446 -12.12 -21.04 -10.47
C THR A 446 -11.04 -20.84 -11.53
N GLN A 447 -9.89 -21.43 -11.31
CA GLN A 447 -8.84 -21.53 -12.31
C GLN A 447 -8.89 -22.92 -12.93
N HIS A 448 -9.00 -22.99 -14.26
CA HIS A 448 -8.97 -24.28 -14.96
C HIS A 448 -7.60 -24.93 -14.77
N THR A 449 -7.60 -26.05 -14.04
CA THR A 449 -6.37 -26.78 -13.75
C THR A 449 -6.10 -27.84 -14.82
N GLY A 450 -7.16 -28.33 -15.48
CA GLY A 450 -7.05 -29.24 -16.57
C GLY A 450 -8.24 -30.16 -16.72
N GLU A 451 -8.16 -31.02 -17.71
CA GLU A 451 -9.20 -31.97 -18.06
C GLU A 451 -8.64 -33.32 -18.50
N GLY A 452 -9.46 -34.37 -18.34
CA GLY A 452 -9.21 -35.69 -18.87
C GLY A 452 -10.38 -36.17 -19.68
N GLU A 453 -10.10 -36.78 -20.81
CA GLU A 453 -11.12 -37.35 -21.72
C GLU A 453 -10.91 -38.81 -22.01
N GLN A 454 -12.02 -39.52 -22.19
CA GLN A 454 -12.04 -40.88 -22.65
C GLN A 454 -12.00 -40.94 -24.19
N SER A 455 -11.08 -41.69 -24.74
CA SER A 455 -10.93 -41.88 -26.21
C SER A 455 -11.51 -43.20 -26.74
N SER A 456 -11.92 -44.12 -25.87
CA SER A 456 -12.46 -45.42 -26.27
C SER A 456 -13.53 -45.94 -25.30
N THR A 457 -14.53 -46.65 -25.82
CA THR A 457 -15.61 -47.20 -25.01
C THR A 457 -15.09 -48.15 -23.93
N GLN A 458 -15.54 -47.96 -22.70
CA GLN A 458 -15.25 -48.85 -21.58
C GLN A 458 -16.50 -49.64 -21.17
N SER A 459 -16.39 -50.94 -21.07
CA SER A 459 -17.46 -51.82 -20.60
C SER A 459 -17.21 -52.26 -19.16
N ILE A 460 -18.20 -52.08 -18.29
CA ILE A 460 -18.16 -52.46 -16.90
C ILE A 460 -19.10 -53.63 -16.67
N THR A 461 -18.49 -54.79 -16.32
CA THR A 461 -19.21 -56.05 -16.08
C THR A 461 -19.25 -56.46 -14.62
N GLY A 462 -18.38 -55.84 -13.77
CA GLY A 462 -18.33 -56.10 -12.34
C GLY A 462 -19.43 -55.39 -11.56
N THR A 463 -19.79 -55.89 -10.38
CA THR A 463 -20.76 -55.29 -9.44
C THR A 463 -20.15 -54.37 -8.42
N SER A 464 -18.79 -54.29 -8.38
CA SER A 464 -18.05 -53.30 -7.55
C SER A 464 -17.82 -52.03 -8.33
N TYR A 465 -17.60 -50.92 -7.62
CA TYR A 465 -17.19 -49.68 -8.23
C TYR A 465 -15.89 -49.84 -9.03
N THR A 466 -15.91 -49.47 -10.27
CA THR A 466 -14.80 -49.57 -11.22
C THR A 466 -14.43 -48.20 -11.71
N LYS A 467 -13.14 -47.86 -11.70
CA LYS A 467 -12.64 -46.54 -12.15
C LYS A 467 -12.88 -46.33 -13.64
N VAL A 468 -13.27 -45.14 -14.01
CA VAL A 468 -13.43 -44.69 -15.39
C VAL A 468 -12.07 -44.34 -15.96
N ASN A 469 -11.77 -44.80 -17.17
CA ASN A 469 -10.51 -44.55 -17.85
C ASN A 469 -10.59 -43.26 -18.67
N PHE A 470 -9.57 -42.38 -18.53
CA PHE A 470 -9.38 -41.17 -19.31
C PHE A 470 -8.04 -41.28 -20.04
N GLN A 471 -8.05 -41.57 -21.33
CA GLN A 471 -6.83 -41.86 -22.08
C GLN A 471 -6.08 -40.63 -22.56
N THR A 472 -6.79 -39.49 -22.70
CA THR A 472 -6.20 -38.20 -22.99
C THR A 472 -6.37 -37.29 -21.79
N HIS A 473 -5.36 -36.48 -21.48
CA HIS A 473 -5.40 -35.56 -20.37
C HIS A 473 -4.55 -34.33 -20.65
N ASN A 474 -4.97 -33.20 -20.04
CA ASN A 474 -4.28 -31.95 -20.10
C ASN A 474 -4.36 -31.32 -18.70
N PHE A 475 -3.70 -31.91 -17.70
CA PHE A 475 -3.61 -31.36 -16.35
C PHE A 475 -2.30 -30.60 -16.19
N THR A 476 -2.36 -29.51 -15.45
CA THR A 476 -1.17 -28.76 -15.00
C THR A 476 -0.36 -29.62 -14.02
N ASN A 477 0.85 -29.14 -13.69
CA ASN A 477 1.77 -29.81 -12.76
C ASN A 477 1.22 -30.05 -11.35
N GLU A 478 0.04 -29.53 -11.03
CA GLU A 478 -0.62 -29.68 -9.73
C GLU A 478 -1.28 -31.09 -9.56
N PHE A 479 -1.56 -31.75 -10.67
CA PHE A 479 -2.06 -33.13 -10.67
C PHE A 479 -1.14 -34.02 -11.46
N GLY A 480 -0.60 -35.04 -10.80
CA GLY A 480 -0.04 -36.19 -11.47
C GLY A 480 -1.16 -37.09 -11.96
N TYR A 481 -1.02 -37.70 -13.14
CA TYR A 481 -1.96 -38.66 -13.68
C TYR A 481 -1.27 -40.03 -13.92
N ASP A 482 -1.90 -41.12 -13.47
CA ASP A 482 -1.35 -42.47 -13.60
C ASP A 482 -1.37 -43.01 -15.03
N GLY A 483 -1.85 -42.24 -15.99
CA GLY A 483 -1.98 -42.61 -17.40
C GLY A 483 -3.23 -43.44 -17.70
N THR A 484 -4.09 -43.71 -16.73
CA THR A 484 -5.26 -44.57 -16.89
C THR A 484 -6.55 -43.99 -16.29
N ASN A 485 -6.59 -43.73 -14.99
CA ASN A 485 -7.85 -43.41 -14.31
C ASN A 485 -7.75 -42.71 -12.96
N THR A 486 -6.55 -42.32 -12.52
CA THR A 486 -6.35 -41.73 -11.21
C THR A 486 -5.52 -40.46 -11.30
N PHE A 487 -6.03 -39.39 -10.72
CA PHE A 487 -5.35 -38.11 -10.60
C PHE A 487 -4.82 -38.02 -9.18
N THR A 488 -3.54 -37.67 -9.04
CA THR A 488 -2.86 -37.54 -7.73
C THR A 488 -2.45 -36.10 -7.54
N ALA A 489 -2.92 -35.47 -6.47
CA ALA A 489 -2.56 -34.10 -6.14
C ALA A 489 -1.09 -33.97 -5.70
N SER A 490 -0.42 -32.93 -6.15
CA SER A 490 0.97 -32.62 -5.78
C SER A 490 1.07 -31.55 -4.69
N GLN A 491 -0.01 -30.82 -4.39
CA GLN A 491 -0.04 -29.71 -3.44
C GLN A 491 -0.96 -29.98 -2.26
N ASN A 492 -0.71 -29.30 -1.12
CA ASN A 492 -1.52 -29.39 0.09
C ASN A 492 -2.58 -28.30 0.13
N ASP A 493 -3.68 -28.61 0.83
CA ASP A 493 -4.76 -27.69 1.19
C ASP A 493 -5.34 -26.89 0.03
N THR A 494 -5.42 -27.52 -1.13
CA THR A 494 -5.95 -26.90 -2.33
C THR A 494 -7.39 -27.33 -2.54
N THR A 495 -8.29 -26.40 -2.80
CA THR A 495 -9.72 -26.70 -2.99
C THR A 495 -10.06 -26.67 -4.48
N TYR A 496 -10.68 -27.75 -4.97
CA TYR A 496 -11.08 -27.89 -6.36
C TYR A 496 -12.56 -28.14 -6.49
N GLN A 497 -13.15 -27.58 -7.53
CA GLN A 497 -14.43 -28.02 -8.05
C GLN A 497 -14.18 -29.05 -9.16
N VAL A 498 -14.71 -30.25 -9.01
CA VAL A 498 -14.53 -31.32 -9.98
C VAL A 498 -15.85 -31.59 -10.70
N SER A 499 -15.83 -31.38 -11.99
CA SER A 499 -16.97 -31.67 -12.87
C SER A 499 -16.71 -32.94 -13.69
N CYS A 500 -17.70 -33.79 -13.85
CA CYS A 500 -17.60 -34.97 -14.66
C CYS A 500 -18.86 -35.20 -15.51
N TYR A 501 -18.65 -35.46 -16.78
CA TYR A 501 -19.70 -35.67 -17.74
C TYR A 501 -19.44 -37.04 -18.42
N MET A 502 -20.45 -37.92 -18.48
CA MET A 502 -20.34 -39.19 -19.16
C MET A 502 -21.60 -39.51 -19.97
N THR A 503 -21.42 -40.14 -21.13
CA THR A 503 -22.48 -40.86 -21.83
C THR A 503 -22.35 -42.31 -21.47
N ILE A 504 -23.39 -42.90 -20.86
CA ILE A 504 -23.35 -44.20 -20.23
C ILE A 504 -24.66 -44.94 -20.45
N SER A 505 -24.59 -46.19 -20.76
CA SER A 505 -25.78 -47.03 -21.00
C SER A 505 -25.83 -48.20 -20.02
N GLY A 506 -27.04 -48.73 -19.81
CA GLY A 506 -27.30 -49.81 -18.88
C GLY A 506 -27.80 -49.28 -17.51
N THR A 507 -27.86 -50.16 -16.51
CA THR A 507 -28.23 -49.78 -15.13
C THR A 507 -26.97 -49.58 -14.33
N TRP A 508 -26.77 -48.33 -13.88
CA TRP A 508 -25.53 -47.88 -13.27
C TRP A 508 -25.73 -46.95 -12.07
N ASN A 509 -24.71 -46.95 -11.18
CA ASN A 509 -24.46 -45.89 -10.21
C ASN A 509 -23.06 -45.32 -10.47
N ALA A 510 -22.90 -44.00 -10.41
CA ALA A 510 -21.62 -43.33 -10.60
C ALA A 510 -21.36 -42.32 -9.50
N GLN A 511 -20.09 -42.09 -9.15
CA GLN A 511 -19.67 -41.20 -8.09
C GLN A 511 -18.22 -40.81 -8.26
N ILE A 512 -17.87 -39.59 -7.80
CA ILE A 512 -16.49 -39.16 -7.66
C ILE A 512 -15.95 -39.66 -6.32
N PHE A 513 -14.71 -40.10 -6.30
CA PHE A 513 -14.01 -40.55 -5.09
C PHE A 513 -12.76 -39.73 -4.85
N LYS A 514 -12.58 -39.30 -3.61
CA LYS A 514 -11.34 -38.83 -3.06
C LYS A 514 -10.69 -39.95 -2.26
N ASN A 515 -9.53 -40.42 -2.66
CA ASN A 515 -8.93 -41.65 -2.15
C ASN A 515 -9.90 -42.81 -2.31
N SER A 516 -10.31 -43.43 -1.24
CA SER A 516 -11.31 -44.52 -1.24
C SER A 516 -12.68 -44.08 -0.74
N THR A 517 -12.88 -42.75 -0.53
CA THR A 517 -14.09 -42.20 0.07
C THR A 517 -14.91 -41.47 -0.99
N PRO A 518 -16.24 -41.79 -1.11
CA PRO A 518 -17.11 -41.08 -2.03
C PRO A 518 -17.24 -39.59 -1.66
N VAL A 519 -17.19 -38.73 -2.67
CA VAL A 519 -17.41 -37.29 -2.50
C VAL A 519 -18.91 -37.01 -2.36
N LEU A 520 -19.28 -36.28 -1.30
CA LEU A 520 -20.67 -35.97 -0.99
C LEU A 520 -21.33 -35.19 -2.15
N GLY A 521 -22.57 -35.57 -2.49
CA GLY A 521 -23.34 -34.95 -3.57
C GLY A 521 -22.94 -35.35 -4.99
N SER A 522 -21.90 -36.17 -5.17
CA SER A 522 -21.46 -36.63 -6.49
C SER A 522 -22.12 -37.95 -6.96
N GLY A 523 -22.88 -38.61 -6.09
CA GLY A 523 -23.49 -39.93 -6.37
C GLY A 523 -24.80 -39.81 -7.14
N PHE A 524 -24.86 -40.40 -8.35
CA PHE A 524 -26.06 -40.48 -9.18
C PHE A 524 -26.20 -41.87 -9.81
N SER A 525 -27.41 -42.17 -10.29
CA SER A 525 -27.76 -43.45 -10.87
C SER A 525 -28.50 -43.28 -12.20
N SER A 526 -28.58 -44.35 -12.96
CA SER A 526 -29.40 -44.38 -14.19
C SER A 526 -30.88 -44.12 -13.94
N ALA A 527 -31.37 -44.34 -12.73
CA ALA A 527 -32.74 -44.00 -12.35
C ALA A 527 -32.96 -42.47 -12.22
N THR A 528 -31.92 -41.71 -11.94
CA THR A 528 -31.99 -40.25 -11.75
C THR A 528 -31.54 -39.48 -12.98
N GLN A 529 -30.58 -40.00 -13.77
CA GLN A 529 -29.96 -39.26 -14.87
C GLN A 529 -30.04 -40.00 -16.22
N GLY A 530 -30.65 -41.20 -16.27
CA GLY A 530 -30.86 -41.94 -17.52
C GLY A 530 -29.57 -42.46 -18.15
N THR A 531 -29.24 -42.01 -19.36
CA THR A 531 -28.06 -42.41 -20.11
C THR A 531 -26.89 -41.44 -20.03
N SER A 532 -26.93 -40.46 -19.14
CA SER A 532 -25.86 -39.52 -18.94
C SER A 532 -25.58 -39.35 -17.45
N TYR A 533 -24.31 -39.19 -17.12
CA TYR A 533 -23.88 -38.73 -15.80
C TYR A 533 -23.30 -37.33 -15.94
N SER A 534 -23.84 -36.40 -15.19
CA SER A 534 -23.35 -35.01 -15.16
C SER A 534 -23.36 -34.53 -13.72
N VAL A 535 -22.22 -34.18 -13.22
CA VAL A 535 -22.02 -33.66 -11.86
C VAL A 535 -20.96 -32.61 -11.85
N SER A 536 -21.21 -31.59 -11.04
CA SER A 536 -20.20 -30.68 -10.56
C SER A 536 -20.17 -30.82 -9.04
N SER A 537 -19.03 -31.21 -8.49
CA SER A 537 -18.92 -31.46 -7.05
C SER A 537 -19.05 -30.15 -6.26
N LEU A 538 -19.41 -30.27 -4.98
CA LEU A 538 -19.07 -29.23 -4.01
C LEU A 538 -17.53 -29.10 -3.98
N PRO A 539 -17.00 -27.92 -3.51
CA PRO A 539 -15.57 -27.75 -3.34
C PRO A 539 -14.94 -28.89 -2.53
N ILE A 540 -13.86 -29.46 -3.05
CA ILE A 540 -13.15 -30.58 -2.45
C ILE A 540 -11.76 -30.13 -2.07
N THR A 541 -11.47 -30.06 -0.79
CA THR A 541 -10.10 -29.79 -0.31
C THR A 541 -9.23 -31.02 -0.47
N ILE A 542 -8.09 -30.90 -1.13
CA ILE A 542 -7.18 -32.00 -1.50
C ILE A 542 -5.79 -31.67 -0.96
N ASN A 543 -5.12 -32.67 -0.41
CA ASN A 543 -3.74 -32.60 0.04
C ASN A 543 -2.80 -33.35 -0.90
N ALA A 544 -1.51 -33.05 -0.85
CA ALA A 544 -0.50 -33.79 -1.62
C ALA A 544 -0.62 -35.30 -1.36
N THR A 545 -0.55 -36.07 -2.43
CA THR A 545 -0.77 -37.52 -2.48
C THR A 545 -2.23 -38.00 -2.41
N ASP A 546 -3.21 -37.11 -2.15
CA ASP A 546 -4.62 -37.47 -2.32
C ASP A 546 -4.91 -37.81 -3.76
N THR A 547 -5.81 -38.80 -3.97
CA THR A 547 -6.20 -39.23 -5.29
C THR A 547 -7.65 -38.92 -5.59
N LEU A 548 -7.92 -38.49 -6.82
CA LEU A 548 -9.26 -38.35 -7.37
C LEU A 548 -9.50 -39.40 -8.46
N SER A 549 -10.69 -39.97 -8.46
CA SER A 549 -11.17 -40.88 -9.51
C SER A 549 -12.68 -40.82 -9.67
N VAL A 550 -13.16 -41.02 -10.86
CA VAL A 550 -14.60 -41.26 -11.13
C VAL A 550 -14.80 -42.75 -11.17
N GLN A 551 -15.80 -43.25 -10.47
CA GLN A 551 -16.06 -44.69 -10.42
C GLN A 551 -17.52 -44.98 -10.74
N VAL A 552 -17.74 -46.07 -11.49
CA VAL A 552 -19.03 -46.54 -11.92
C VAL A 552 -19.24 -47.95 -11.41
N GLN A 553 -20.41 -48.20 -10.84
CA GLN A 553 -20.89 -49.53 -10.43
C GLN A 553 -22.03 -49.99 -11.34
N ARG A 554 -21.98 -51.22 -11.77
CA ARG A 554 -23.04 -51.84 -12.53
C ARG A 554 -24.20 -52.28 -11.60
N GLY A 555 -25.41 -51.87 -11.97
CA GLY A 555 -26.62 -52.38 -11.33
C GLY A 555 -27.09 -53.72 -11.93
N SER A 556 -27.32 -53.80 -13.24
CA SER A 556 -27.67 -55.01 -13.97
C SER A 556 -27.25 -54.89 -15.45
N GLY A 557 -27.12 -56.11 -16.13
CA GLY A 557 -26.64 -56.10 -17.50
C GLY A 557 -25.19 -55.66 -17.67
N THR A 558 -24.78 -55.28 -18.88
CA THR A 558 -23.48 -54.64 -19.15
C THR A 558 -23.67 -53.13 -19.18
N VAL A 559 -22.77 -52.41 -18.50
CA VAL A 559 -22.75 -50.97 -18.54
C VAL A 559 -21.63 -50.50 -19.49
N ASN A 560 -21.96 -49.71 -20.47
CA ASN A 560 -21.00 -49.15 -21.41
C ASN A 560 -20.90 -47.64 -21.26
N ILE A 561 -19.68 -47.15 -21.06
CA ILE A 561 -19.33 -45.73 -21.07
C ILE A 561 -18.78 -45.44 -22.47
N THR A 562 -19.51 -44.70 -23.26
CA THR A 562 -19.12 -44.36 -24.64
C THR A 562 -18.32 -43.06 -24.74
N SER A 563 -18.47 -42.13 -23.78
CA SER A 563 -17.65 -40.95 -23.62
C SER A 563 -17.62 -40.53 -22.16
N ALA A 564 -16.49 -40.02 -21.69
CA ALA A 564 -16.34 -39.43 -20.39
C ALA A 564 -15.36 -38.27 -20.47
N ARG A 565 -15.65 -37.21 -19.70
CA ARG A 565 -14.78 -36.05 -19.51
C ARG A 565 -14.80 -35.63 -18.04
N ILE A 566 -13.64 -35.42 -17.46
CA ILE A 566 -13.49 -34.88 -16.12
C ILE A 566 -12.73 -33.57 -16.21
N ILE A 567 -13.17 -32.61 -15.44
CA ILE A 567 -12.58 -31.24 -15.33
C ILE A 567 -12.30 -30.99 -13.86
N ALA A 568 -11.13 -30.49 -13.56
CA ALA A 568 -10.80 -30.01 -12.24
C ALA A 568 -10.45 -28.50 -12.34
N ASP A 569 -11.24 -27.71 -11.65
CA ASP A 569 -11.08 -26.26 -11.57
C ASP A 569 -10.67 -25.89 -10.13
N LEU A 570 -9.55 -25.22 -9.99
CA LEU A 570 -9.08 -24.69 -8.70
C LEU A 570 -10.07 -23.64 -8.21
N THR A 571 -10.61 -23.82 -7.02
CA THR A 571 -11.50 -22.84 -6.39
C THR A 571 -10.66 -21.96 -5.46
N LEU A 572 -10.60 -20.68 -5.76
CA LEU A 572 -9.99 -19.68 -4.89
C LEU A 572 -11.08 -19.12 -3.97
N ASP A 573 -11.06 -19.55 -2.71
CA ASP A 573 -12.11 -19.19 -1.75
C ASP A 573 -11.99 -17.73 -1.27
N ASN A 574 -10.76 -17.20 -1.24
CA ASN A 574 -10.51 -15.85 -0.75
C ASN A 574 -9.52 -15.10 -1.64
N ILE A 575 -9.85 -13.86 -1.95
CA ILE A 575 -8.91 -12.90 -2.47
C ILE A 575 -8.32 -12.19 -1.25
N THR A 576 -7.07 -12.51 -0.94
CA THR A 576 -6.36 -11.79 0.12
C THR A 576 -5.85 -10.46 -0.41
N THR A 577 -5.68 -9.50 0.47
CA THR A 577 -5.08 -8.21 0.12
C THR A 577 -3.70 -8.37 -0.51
N ALA A 578 -2.92 -9.35 -0.06
CA ALA A 578 -1.63 -9.67 -0.66
C ALA A 578 -1.75 -10.08 -2.14
N VAL A 579 -2.77 -10.85 -2.50
CA VAL A 579 -3.03 -11.21 -3.91
C VAL A 579 -3.54 -10.01 -4.69
N LEU A 580 -4.47 -9.22 -4.12
CA LEU A 580 -5.01 -8.04 -4.77
C LEU A 580 -3.96 -6.96 -4.98
N LEU A 581 -3.18 -6.63 -3.97
CA LEU A 581 -2.37 -5.42 -3.96
C LEU A 581 -0.94 -5.64 -4.42
N ASN A 582 -0.37 -6.83 -4.23
CA ASN A 582 0.95 -7.16 -4.79
C ASN A 582 0.91 -7.32 -6.32
N ASN A 583 -0.23 -7.71 -6.89
CA ASN A 583 -0.40 -7.83 -8.34
C ASN A 583 -1.00 -6.58 -8.99
N LEU A 584 -1.70 -5.73 -8.19
CA LEU A 584 -2.44 -4.58 -8.69
C LEU A 584 -1.70 -3.31 -8.31
N ARG A 585 -1.13 -2.60 -9.27
CA ARG A 585 -0.33 -1.38 -9.05
C ARG A 585 0.91 -1.58 -8.18
N GLY A 586 1.34 -2.84 -7.95
CA GLY A 586 2.52 -3.13 -7.14
C GLY A 586 3.79 -2.42 -7.62
N ASP A 587 3.94 -2.28 -8.92
CA ASP A 587 5.09 -1.61 -9.54
C ASP A 587 5.01 -0.07 -9.53
N LEU A 588 3.87 0.51 -9.15
CA LEU A 588 3.72 1.95 -9.03
C LEU A 588 4.60 2.49 -7.90
N GLY A 589 5.47 3.46 -8.20
CA GLY A 589 6.30 4.15 -7.21
C GLY A 589 5.46 4.99 -6.24
N GLN A 590 5.76 4.90 -4.94
CA GLN A 590 5.08 5.73 -3.94
C GLN A 590 5.32 7.23 -4.18
N PHE A 591 6.54 7.58 -4.57
CA PHE A 591 6.89 8.96 -4.92
C PHE A 591 6.16 9.44 -6.18
N ASP A 592 6.06 8.60 -7.21
CA ASP A 592 5.37 8.93 -8.47
C ASP A 592 3.87 9.16 -8.23
N PHE A 593 3.25 8.33 -7.39
CA PHE A 593 1.86 8.52 -6.97
C PHE A 593 1.66 9.91 -6.31
N LEU A 594 2.49 10.26 -5.33
CA LEU A 594 2.42 11.56 -4.65
C LEU A 594 2.66 12.72 -5.64
N LYS A 595 3.68 12.62 -6.48
CA LYS A 595 4.01 13.63 -7.49
C LYS A 595 2.84 13.89 -8.45
N GLY A 596 2.18 12.82 -8.89
CA GLY A 596 1.00 12.93 -9.76
C GLY A 596 -0.16 13.67 -9.08
N ILE A 597 -0.48 13.34 -7.83
CA ILE A 597 -1.49 14.05 -7.01
C ILE A 597 -1.13 15.53 -6.88
N MET A 598 0.12 15.83 -6.53
CA MET A 598 0.57 17.20 -6.36
C MET A 598 0.48 18.01 -7.66
N THR A 599 0.75 17.36 -8.79
CA THR A 599 0.63 17.98 -10.11
C THR A 599 -0.84 18.23 -10.48
N MET A 600 -1.73 17.27 -10.26
CA MET A 600 -3.16 17.46 -10.55
C MET A 600 -3.73 18.70 -9.84
N PHE A 601 -3.41 18.86 -8.57
CA PHE A 601 -4.01 19.89 -7.70
C PHE A 601 -3.10 21.10 -7.45
N ASN A 602 -1.98 21.21 -8.16
CA ASN A 602 -0.99 22.27 -7.94
C ASN A 602 -0.67 22.47 -6.45
N LEU A 603 -0.38 21.34 -5.76
CA LEU A 603 -0.03 21.38 -4.34
C LEU A 603 1.41 21.87 -4.17
N VAL A 604 1.61 22.61 -3.11
CA VAL A 604 2.93 23.04 -2.63
C VAL A 604 3.19 22.45 -1.26
N THR A 605 4.45 22.18 -0.99
CA THR A 605 4.91 21.62 0.28
C THR A 605 5.67 22.68 1.05
N LEU A 606 5.30 22.88 2.29
CA LEU A 606 5.96 23.79 3.21
C LEU A 606 6.50 23.00 4.39
N GLN A 607 7.70 23.33 4.82
CA GLN A 607 8.28 22.75 6.02
C GLN A 607 7.62 23.35 7.28
N ASP A 608 7.23 22.50 8.20
CA ASP A 608 6.85 22.90 9.54
C ASP A 608 8.14 23.07 10.38
N LYS A 609 8.51 24.31 10.68
CA LYS A 609 9.72 24.62 11.46
C LYS A 609 9.62 24.21 12.93
N ASP A 610 8.41 23.95 13.42
CA ASP A 610 8.16 23.65 14.82
C ASP A 610 8.03 22.13 15.06
N SER A 611 7.83 21.35 13.99
CA SER A 611 7.65 19.89 14.04
C SER A 611 8.50 19.20 12.99
N PRO A 612 9.63 18.60 13.36
CA PRO A 612 10.46 17.85 12.43
C PRO A 612 9.69 16.66 11.84
N ASN A 613 9.98 16.32 10.60
CA ASN A 613 9.28 15.30 9.80
C ASN A 613 7.79 15.60 9.52
N ASN A 614 7.31 16.81 9.82
CA ASN A 614 5.98 17.27 9.47
C ASN A 614 6.03 18.18 8.25
N LEU A 615 5.16 17.93 7.27
CA LEU A 615 5.04 18.74 6.08
C LEU A 615 3.65 19.36 6.02
N ILE A 616 3.55 20.59 5.56
CA ILE A 616 2.28 21.25 5.28
C ILE A 616 2.06 21.18 3.77
N ILE A 617 0.96 20.58 3.34
CA ILE A 617 0.68 20.33 1.92
C ILE A 617 -0.66 20.95 1.56
N GLU A 618 -0.63 22.02 0.76
CA GLU A 618 -1.85 22.74 0.36
C GLU A 618 -1.80 23.19 -1.11
N PRO A 619 -2.95 23.46 -1.75
CA PRO A 619 -2.98 24.08 -3.07
C PRO A 619 -2.29 25.46 -3.08
N TYR A 620 -1.57 25.76 -4.16
CA TYR A 620 -0.90 27.05 -4.35
C TYR A 620 -1.79 28.24 -4.03
N LYS A 621 -3.03 28.24 -4.51
CA LYS A 621 -3.98 29.34 -4.28
C LYS A 621 -4.29 29.58 -2.79
N ASP A 622 -4.34 28.49 -2.01
CA ASP A 622 -4.69 28.54 -0.58
C ASP A 622 -3.50 28.93 0.27
N VAL A 623 -2.29 28.75 -0.24
CA VAL A 623 -1.04 29.20 0.40
C VAL A 623 -0.74 30.67 0.09
N PHE A 624 -0.76 31.05 -1.19
CA PHE A 624 -0.21 32.31 -1.65
C PHE A 624 -1.24 33.38 -2.03
N VAL A 625 -2.46 32.98 -2.36
CA VAL A 625 -3.48 33.93 -2.86
C VAL A 625 -4.53 34.24 -1.82
N LYS A 626 -5.02 33.22 -1.11
CA LYS A 626 -5.95 33.35 0.01
C LYS A 626 -5.46 32.51 1.17
N PRO A 627 -4.39 32.95 1.83
CA PRO A 627 -3.77 32.15 2.84
C PRO A 627 -4.72 31.97 4.03
N ILE A 628 -5.29 30.81 4.15
CA ILE A 628 -6.07 30.34 5.29
C ILE A 628 -5.42 29.02 5.70
N HIS A 629 -4.51 29.09 6.69
CA HIS A 629 -3.94 27.89 7.27
C HIS A 629 -4.51 27.65 8.64
N VAL A 630 -5.15 26.53 8.81
CA VAL A 630 -5.43 25.94 10.12
C VAL A 630 -4.34 24.91 10.38
N LEU A 631 -3.30 25.29 11.08
CA LEU A 631 -2.36 24.34 11.61
C LEU A 631 -2.99 23.70 12.84
N ASN A 632 -3.25 22.38 12.72
CA ASN A 632 -3.63 21.51 13.83
C ASN A 632 -4.76 22.04 14.73
N THR A 633 -6.00 21.82 14.32
CA THR A 633 -7.27 21.94 15.10
C THR A 633 -7.46 23.12 16.08
N SER A 634 -6.43 23.87 16.39
CA SER A 634 -6.49 24.95 17.39
C SER A 634 -5.75 26.24 17.05
N THR A 635 -4.95 26.31 15.97
CA THR A 635 -4.17 27.51 15.68
C THR A 635 -4.26 27.88 14.19
N THR A 636 -4.99 28.94 13.88
CA THR A 636 -4.97 29.55 12.56
C THR A 636 -3.68 30.35 12.40
N VAL A 637 -2.78 29.95 11.52
CA VAL A 637 -1.61 30.73 11.16
C VAL A 637 -2.01 31.74 10.10
N THR A 638 -2.10 32.99 10.49
CA THR A 638 -2.35 34.10 9.57
C THR A 638 -1.02 34.53 8.96
N PRO A 639 -0.90 34.63 7.62
CA PRO A 639 0.26 35.23 6.99
C PRO A 639 0.52 36.63 7.52
N LYS A 640 1.78 36.93 7.72
CA LYS A 640 2.21 38.23 8.23
C LYS A 640 2.66 39.09 7.07
N GLN A 641 2.38 40.37 7.14
CA GLN A 641 3.02 41.35 6.29
C GLN A 641 4.25 41.90 7.01
N LEU A 642 5.43 41.56 6.52
CA LEU A 642 6.71 41.97 7.10
C LEU A 642 7.23 43.24 6.43
N ASN A 643 7.50 44.28 7.19
CA ASN A 643 8.06 45.48 6.62
C ASN A 643 9.60 45.42 6.54
N TRP A 644 10.14 45.26 5.34
CA TRP A 644 11.58 45.22 5.09
C TRP A 644 12.11 46.52 4.44
N THR A 645 11.32 47.59 4.41
CA THR A 645 11.70 48.85 3.77
C THR A 645 13.08 49.36 4.22
N ASP A 646 13.38 49.28 5.52
CA ASP A 646 14.66 49.74 6.08
C ASP A 646 15.78 48.71 6.01
N LYS A 647 15.51 47.50 5.54
CA LYS A 647 16.47 46.39 5.44
C LYS A 647 17.05 46.23 4.05
N VAL A 648 16.41 46.80 3.04
CA VAL A 648 16.82 46.59 1.64
C VAL A 648 17.90 47.57 1.24
N ASP A 649 18.93 47.06 0.55
CA ASP A 649 19.91 47.91 -0.12
C ASP A 649 19.37 48.28 -1.51
N ILE A 650 19.05 49.56 -1.65
CA ILE A 650 18.50 50.16 -2.89
C ILE A 650 19.58 50.72 -3.81
N SER A 651 20.85 50.52 -3.50
CA SER A 651 21.96 50.97 -4.37
C SER A 651 21.99 50.23 -5.69
N GLU A 652 21.52 49.00 -5.71
CA GLU A 652 21.37 48.18 -6.90
C GLU A 652 20.03 47.41 -6.86
N ILE A 653 19.18 47.67 -7.85
CA ILE A 653 17.90 47.00 -8.00
C ILE A 653 17.89 46.32 -9.38
N ASN A 654 17.81 44.99 -9.39
CA ASN A 654 17.71 44.24 -10.62
C ASN A 654 16.24 43.80 -10.80
N LEU A 655 15.59 44.33 -11.82
CA LEU A 655 14.22 44.01 -12.20
C LEU A 655 14.24 43.26 -13.53
N LYS A 656 13.64 42.08 -13.56
CA LYS A 656 13.51 41.26 -14.76
C LYS A 656 12.06 40.87 -15.00
N PRO A 657 11.61 40.81 -16.26
CA PRO A 657 10.42 40.04 -16.58
C PRO A 657 10.66 38.56 -16.23
N LEU A 658 9.60 37.84 -15.94
CA LEU A 658 9.65 36.38 -15.82
C LEU A 658 10.03 35.74 -17.16
N GLU A 659 10.77 34.64 -17.10
CA GLU A 659 11.00 33.77 -18.26
C GLU A 659 9.75 32.89 -18.47
N LEU A 660 8.90 33.27 -19.39
CA LEU A 660 7.64 32.59 -19.67
C LEU A 660 7.66 31.97 -21.06
N VAL A 661 6.91 30.88 -21.22
CA VAL A 661 6.65 30.26 -22.51
C VAL A 661 5.28 30.72 -23.04
N LYS A 662 5.09 30.67 -24.36
CA LYS A 662 3.82 31.07 -24.99
C LYS A 662 2.69 30.10 -24.69
N THR A 663 2.98 28.79 -24.71
CA THR A 663 2.00 27.72 -24.60
C THR A 663 2.37 26.75 -23.49
N THR A 664 1.39 26.37 -22.69
CA THR A 664 1.53 25.29 -21.70
C THR A 664 0.42 24.28 -21.89
N ASN A 665 0.78 23.02 -22.11
CA ASN A 665 -0.15 21.91 -22.20
C ASN A 665 -0.25 21.19 -20.85
N PHE A 666 -1.46 21.08 -20.35
CA PHE A 666 -1.81 20.30 -19.17
C PHE A 666 -2.38 18.97 -19.63
N SER A 667 -1.73 17.89 -19.27
CA SER A 667 -2.04 16.56 -19.78
C SER A 667 -1.94 15.48 -18.72
N PHE A 668 -2.43 14.32 -19.05
CA PHE A 668 -2.26 13.08 -18.31
C PHE A 668 -1.37 12.11 -19.10
N GLU A 669 -0.99 10.98 -18.46
CA GLU A 669 -0.33 9.89 -19.17
C GLU A 669 -1.30 9.32 -20.22
N LEU A 670 -0.77 8.96 -21.37
CA LEU A 670 -1.58 8.38 -22.44
C LEU A 670 -1.47 6.86 -22.38
N ASP A 671 -2.62 6.21 -22.37
CA ASP A 671 -2.74 4.78 -22.62
C ASP A 671 -3.07 4.57 -24.10
N ASP A 672 -2.08 4.21 -24.90
CA ASP A 672 -2.24 4.01 -26.34
C ASP A 672 -3.19 2.83 -26.66
N ASP A 673 -3.36 1.89 -25.73
CA ASP A 673 -4.24 0.73 -25.85
C ASP A 673 -5.70 1.03 -25.46
N ASP A 674 -5.98 2.17 -24.79
CA ASP A 674 -7.35 2.55 -24.42
C ASP A 674 -8.20 2.88 -25.67
N TYR A 675 -9.05 1.92 -26.05
CA TYR A 675 -9.92 2.06 -27.21
C TYR A 675 -10.85 3.27 -27.10
N THR A 676 -11.45 3.50 -25.94
CA THR A 676 -12.43 4.58 -25.75
C THR A 676 -11.78 5.95 -25.84
N HIS A 677 -10.59 6.12 -25.29
CA HIS A 677 -9.79 7.32 -25.45
C HIS A 677 -9.38 7.55 -26.91
N ASN A 678 -8.92 6.50 -27.60
CA ASN A 678 -8.49 6.57 -28.98
C ASN A 678 -9.64 6.95 -29.93
N VAL A 679 -10.85 6.43 -29.71
CA VAL A 679 -12.04 6.82 -30.46
C VAL A 679 -12.38 8.29 -30.24
N TYR A 680 -12.33 8.77 -28.98
CA TYR A 680 -12.52 10.18 -28.70
C TYR A 680 -11.49 11.06 -29.39
N LYS A 681 -10.20 10.73 -29.28
CA LYS A 681 -9.10 11.46 -29.90
C LYS A 681 -9.27 11.58 -31.41
N LYS A 682 -9.66 10.49 -32.09
CA LYS A 682 -9.96 10.48 -33.52
C LYS A 682 -11.14 11.37 -33.88
N SER A 683 -12.20 11.43 -33.07
CA SER A 683 -13.39 12.21 -33.31
C SER A 683 -13.26 13.69 -32.94
N ALA A 684 -12.59 14.00 -31.83
CA ALA A 684 -12.47 15.35 -31.28
C ALA A 684 -11.21 16.10 -31.73
N GLY A 685 -10.23 15.40 -32.31
CA GLY A 685 -8.94 15.95 -32.71
C GLY A 685 -8.02 16.40 -31.57
N LYS A 686 -8.36 16.02 -30.32
CA LYS A 686 -7.58 16.29 -29.11
C LYS A 686 -7.71 15.14 -28.12
N ASN A 687 -6.77 15.04 -27.19
CA ASN A 687 -6.88 14.07 -26.12
C ASN A 687 -8.06 14.41 -25.18
N TYR A 688 -8.62 13.41 -24.54
CA TYR A 688 -9.64 13.56 -23.52
C TYR A 688 -9.03 14.20 -22.27
N GLY A 689 -9.65 15.21 -21.71
CA GLY A 689 -9.24 15.80 -20.44
C GLY A 689 -8.08 16.79 -20.47
N ASP A 690 -7.39 16.97 -21.60
CA ASP A 690 -6.29 17.90 -21.73
C ASP A 690 -6.78 19.36 -21.80
N TYR A 691 -5.93 20.27 -21.35
CA TYR A 691 -6.12 21.70 -21.44
C TYR A 691 -4.85 22.37 -21.96
N THR A 692 -5.02 23.31 -22.91
CA THR A 692 -3.93 24.13 -23.41
C THR A 692 -4.14 25.58 -22.98
N PHE A 693 -3.20 26.10 -22.21
CA PHE A 693 -3.08 27.52 -21.92
C PHE A 693 -2.22 28.18 -22.99
N GLU A 694 -2.70 29.24 -23.61
CA GLU A 694 -1.96 30.02 -24.59
C GLU A 694 -2.13 31.51 -24.34
N LYS A 695 -1.02 32.26 -24.33
CA LYS A 695 -0.99 33.70 -24.21
C LYS A 695 -0.65 34.32 -25.57
N SER A 696 -1.56 34.22 -26.51
CA SER A 696 -1.36 34.61 -27.91
C SER A 696 -1.15 36.13 -28.09
N GLU A 697 -1.69 36.97 -27.17
CA GLU A 697 -1.49 38.41 -27.19
C GLU A 697 -0.06 38.85 -26.85
N TYR A 698 0.77 37.95 -26.21
CA TYR A 698 2.16 38.25 -25.92
C TYR A 698 3.08 37.81 -27.05
N THR A 699 3.14 38.64 -28.10
CA THR A 699 3.79 38.31 -29.37
C THR A 699 5.29 38.04 -29.30
N MET A 700 5.95 38.36 -28.16
CA MET A 700 7.36 38.10 -27.92
C MET A 700 7.63 36.79 -27.19
N LEU A 701 6.57 36.14 -26.71
CA LEU A 701 6.74 34.82 -26.10
C LEU A 701 6.78 33.74 -27.17
N GLU A 702 7.69 32.82 -26.98
CA GLU A 702 7.87 31.64 -27.81
C GLU A 702 7.96 30.40 -26.93
N GLY A 703 7.95 29.22 -27.57
CA GLY A 703 8.13 27.96 -26.90
C GLY A 703 6.85 27.36 -26.31
N GLU A 704 6.95 26.11 -25.96
CA GLU A 704 5.91 25.27 -25.43
C GLU A 704 6.47 24.43 -24.29
N THR A 705 5.65 24.21 -23.25
CA THR A 705 5.98 23.32 -22.14
C THR A 705 4.79 22.44 -21.82
N GLU A 706 5.02 21.36 -21.13
CA GLU A 706 3.99 20.42 -20.71
C GLU A 706 4.02 20.23 -19.19
N ILE A 707 2.83 20.27 -18.58
CA ILE A 707 2.59 19.87 -17.19
C ILE A 707 1.78 18.59 -17.23
N LYS A 708 2.44 17.47 -16.93
CA LYS A 708 1.86 16.15 -17.06
C LYS A 708 1.66 15.50 -15.70
N ALA A 709 0.45 15.05 -15.41
CA ALA A 709 0.08 14.40 -14.16
C ALA A 709 0.46 12.90 -14.16
N THR A 710 1.72 12.60 -14.53
CA THR A 710 2.25 11.22 -14.47
C THR A 710 2.22 10.71 -13.02
N PRO A 711 1.79 9.46 -12.76
CA PRO A 711 1.51 8.37 -13.71
C PRO A 711 0.04 8.21 -14.10
N PHE A 712 -0.81 9.16 -13.77
CA PHE A 712 -2.26 9.00 -13.95
C PHE A 712 -2.69 9.23 -15.39
N SER A 713 -3.64 8.41 -15.85
CA SER A 713 -4.29 8.55 -17.13
C SER A 713 -5.76 8.93 -16.98
N VAL A 714 -6.32 9.50 -18.04
CA VAL A 714 -7.72 9.93 -18.08
C VAL A 714 -8.66 8.73 -18.25
N THR A 715 -9.88 8.90 -17.80
CA THR A 715 -10.92 7.90 -17.95
C THR A 715 -12.11 8.47 -18.72
N VAL A 716 -12.44 7.83 -19.81
CA VAL A 716 -13.64 8.14 -20.58
C VAL A 716 -14.87 7.61 -19.83
N VAL A 717 -15.80 8.50 -19.54
CA VAL A 717 -17.05 8.16 -18.86
C VAL A 717 -18.20 8.36 -19.83
N LYS A 718 -18.99 7.30 -20.06
CA LYS A 718 -20.10 7.30 -21.03
C LYS A 718 -21.23 6.38 -20.58
N PRO A 719 -22.44 6.49 -21.15
CA PRO A 719 -23.46 5.48 -20.94
C PRO A 719 -22.95 4.08 -21.33
N LEU A 720 -23.23 3.09 -20.49
CA LEU A 720 -22.86 1.70 -20.76
C LEU A 720 -23.42 1.21 -22.09
N LEU A 721 -24.68 1.57 -22.37
CA LEU A 721 -25.36 1.33 -23.63
C LEU A 721 -26.13 2.60 -24.03
N ASP A 722 -26.17 2.92 -25.30
CA ASP A 722 -26.77 4.16 -25.85
C ASP A 722 -28.22 4.34 -25.41
N PHE A 723 -28.99 3.27 -25.26
CA PHE A 723 -30.36 3.30 -24.82
C PHE A 723 -30.56 3.40 -23.30
N LEU A 724 -29.48 3.39 -22.51
CA LEU A 724 -29.47 3.55 -21.05
C LEU A 724 -28.69 4.81 -20.64
N PRO A 725 -29.19 6.00 -20.91
CA PRO A 725 -28.46 7.26 -20.74
C PRO A 725 -28.12 7.57 -19.27
N ASN A 726 -28.81 6.94 -18.32
CA ASN A 726 -28.57 7.13 -16.89
C ASN A 726 -27.53 6.13 -16.32
N PHE A 727 -27.22 5.06 -17.05
CA PHE A 727 -26.23 4.07 -16.63
C PHE A 727 -24.84 4.47 -17.13
N VAL A 728 -24.35 5.61 -16.62
CA VAL A 728 -23.07 6.19 -16.99
C VAL A 728 -21.95 5.57 -16.17
N THR A 729 -20.94 5.02 -16.85
CA THR A 729 -19.84 4.27 -16.23
C THR A 729 -18.50 4.64 -16.83
N PRO A 730 -17.39 4.50 -16.08
CA PRO A 730 -16.06 4.49 -16.63
C PRO A 730 -15.93 3.36 -17.66
N SER A 731 -15.16 3.59 -18.72
CA SER A 731 -14.92 2.62 -19.79
C SER A 731 -13.42 2.54 -20.06
N ILE A 732 -12.81 1.40 -19.70
CA ILE A 732 -11.36 1.17 -19.73
C ILE A 732 -11.14 -0.22 -20.35
N PHE A 733 -10.96 -0.29 -21.66
CA PHE A 733 -10.73 -1.55 -22.37
C PHE A 733 -10.00 -1.32 -23.69
N GLN A 734 -9.28 -2.34 -24.14
CA GLN A 734 -8.66 -2.35 -25.45
C GLN A 734 -9.53 -3.10 -26.47
N ALA A 735 -9.22 -2.90 -27.74
CA ALA A 735 -9.85 -3.61 -28.85
C ALA A 735 -8.76 -4.16 -29.79
N ASN A 736 -9.08 -5.26 -30.46
CA ASN A 736 -8.27 -5.72 -31.59
C ASN A 736 -8.28 -4.70 -32.75
N ASP A 737 -7.42 -4.88 -33.74
CA ASP A 737 -7.25 -3.93 -34.87
C ASP A 737 -8.55 -3.65 -35.62
N ASP A 738 -9.43 -4.62 -35.72
CA ASP A 738 -10.74 -4.52 -36.41
C ASP A 738 -11.88 -4.02 -35.51
N ALA A 739 -11.60 -3.78 -34.22
CA ALA A 739 -12.57 -3.38 -33.19
C ALA A 739 -13.80 -4.33 -33.12
N THR A 740 -13.56 -5.63 -33.26
CA THR A 740 -14.56 -6.69 -33.19
C THR A 740 -14.50 -7.48 -31.89
N GLU A 741 -13.36 -7.47 -31.22
CA GLU A 741 -13.12 -8.11 -29.93
C GLU A 741 -12.56 -7.10 -28.95
N PHE A 742 -13.03 -7.18 -27.72
CA PHE A 742 -12.65 -6.26 -26.66
C PHE A 742 -12.18 -7.06 -25.44
N GLU A 743 -11.19 -6.50 -24.75
CA GLU A 743 -10.65 -7.12 -23.54
C GLU A 743 -10.06 -6.07 -22.58
N SER A 744 -9.86 -6.48 -21.35
CA SER A 744 -9.13 -5.67 -20.38
C SER A 744 -7.63 -5.68 -20.68
N PHE A 745 -6.94 -4.64 -20.28
CA PHE A 745 -5.50 -4.46 -20.46
C PHE A 745 -4.84 -3.92 -19.19
N ASP A 746 -3.54 -3.90 -19.17
CA ASP A 746 -2.77 -3.34 -18.07
C ASP A 746 -2.67 -1.81 -18.25
N ASN A 747 -3.69 -1.12 -17.74
CA ASN A 747 -3.83 0.32 -17.91
C ASN A 747 -3.00 1.13 -16.89
N ALA A 748 -2.61 2.36 -17.24
CA ALA A 748 -2.07 3.33 -16.29
C ALA A 748 -3.10 3.66 -15.19
N PRO A 749 -2.66 4.04 -13.98
CA PRO A 749 -3.58 4.35 -12.87
C PRO A 749 -4.60 5.42 -13.21
N ARG A 750 -5.84 5.23 -12.76
CA ARG A 750 -6.97 6.15 -12.97
C ARG A 750 -7.46 6.67 -11.63
N ILE A 751 -7.68 7.97 -11.54
CA ILE A 751 -8.29 8.59 -10.36
C ILE A 751 -9.70 9.03 -10.71
N LEU A 752 -10.67 8.57 -9.92
CA LEU A 752 -12.09 8.87 -10.11
C LEU A 752 -12.73 9.30 -8.80
N PHE A 753 -13.80 10.06 -8.92
CA PHE A 753 -14.61 10.56 -7.83
C PHE A 753 -15.78 9.61 -7.55
N ASP A 754 -16.04 9.34 -6.29
CA ASP A 754 -17.18 8.55 -5.81
C ASP A 754 -18.46 9.37 -5.84
N ASN A 755 -19.29 9.14 -6.86
CA ASN A 755 -20.60 9.77 -7.05
C ASN A 755 -21.71 9.10 -6.22
N GLY A 756 -21.39 8.02 -5.47
CA GLY A 756 -22.36 7.25 -4.72
C GLY A 756 -23.22 6.32 -5.56
N VAL A 757 -24.17 5.69 -4.90
CA VAL A 757 -25.08 4.73 -5.54
C VAL A 757 -26.11 5.45 -6.42
N LYS A 758 -26.26 4.98 -7.65
CA LYS A 758 -27.18 5.52 -8.66
C LYS A 758 -28.08 4.42 -9.21
N SER A 759 -29.22 4.81 -9.75
CA SER A 759 -30.12 3.88 -10.45
C SER A 759 -29.68 3.65 -11.89
N THR A 760 -29.66 2.39 -12.33
CA THR A 760 -29.39 2.02 -13.73
C THR A 760 -30.53 2.33 -14.69
N GLY A 761 -31.76 2.46 -14.17
CA GLY A 761 -32.97 2.52 -14.97
C GLY A 761 -33.40 1.17 -15.60
N LYS A 762 -32.61 0.09 -15.42
CA LYS A 762 -32.89 -1.27 -15.90
C LYS A 762 -32.35 -2.28 -14.87
N THR A 763 -32.97 -3.45 -14.79
CA THR A 763 -32.44 -4.54 -13.94
C THR A 763 -31.30 -5.26 -14.66
N TYR A 764 -30.24 -5.55 -13.96
CA TYR A 764 -29.17 -6.43 -14.42
C TYR A 764 -28.95 -7.58 -13.42
N ALA A 765 -28.39 -8.68 -13.89
CA ALA A 765 -28.12 -9.86 -13.11
C ALA A 765 -26.61 -10.04 -12.89
N ILE A 766 -26.22 -10.33 -11.68
CA ILE A 766 -24.87 -10.80 -11.35
C ILE A 766 -25.00 -12.33 -11.12
N PRO A 767 -24.31 -13.18 -11.92
CA PRO A 767 -24.36 -14.63 -11.76
C PRO A 767 -23.89 -15.09 -10.38
N ALA A 768 -24.28 -16.29 -9.99
CA ALA A 768 -23.80 -16.91 -8.75
C ALA A 768 -22.27 -17.05 -8.76
N LYS A 769 -21.64 -16.74 -7.61
CA LYS A 769 -20.19 -16.83 -7.44
C LYS A 769 -19.83 -17.13 -5.98
N ASN A 770 -18.82 -17.97 -5.76
CA ASN A 770 -18.28 -18.29 -4.42
C ASN A 770 -19.34 -18.69 -3.40
N GLY A 771 -20.29 -19.60 -3.78
CA GLY A 771 -21.36 -20.04 -2.90
C GLY A 771 -22.48 -19.01 -2.67
N VAL A 772 -22.35 -17.80 -3.19
CA VAL A 772 -23.39 -16.76 -3.14
C VAL A 772 -24.29 -16.91 -4.37
N ALA A 773 -25.61 -16.99 -4.14
CA ALA A 773 -26.59 -17.12 -5.22
C ALA A 773 -26.57 -15.90 -6.15
N ALA A 774 -26.95 -16.13 -7.42
CA ALA A 774 -27.17 -15.05 -8.38
C ALA A 774 -28.08 -13.97 -7.80
N THR A 775 -27.76 -12.73 -8.06
CA THR A 775 -28.55 -11.59 -7.58
C THR A 775 -28.88 -10.64 -8.71
N THR A 776 -29.99 -9.92 -8.57
CA THR A 776 -30.38 -8.85 -9.50
C THR A 776 -30.26 -7.50 -8.83
N LYS A 777 -29.85 -6.50 -9.60
CA LYS A 777 -29.66 -5.12 -9.14
C LYS A 777 -30.32 -4.15 -10.08
N THR A 778 -30.76 -3.02 -9.54
CA THR A 778 -31.28 -1.86 -10.26
C THR A 778 -30.48 -0.59 -9.96
N ASP A 779 -29.44 -0.73 -9.17
CA ASP A 779 -28.52 0.29 -8.71
C ASP A 779 -27.07 -0.16 -8.90
N PHE A 780 -26.16 0.80 -8.89
CA PHE A 780 -24.72 0.58 -9.02
C PHE A 780 -23.96 1.71 -8.35
N LEU A 781 -22.76 1.43 -7.90
CA LEU A 781 -21.85 2.47 -7.45
C LEU A 781 -21.23 3.16 -8.66
N GLN A 782 -21.50 4.46 -8.80
CA GLN A 782 -21.00 5.27 -9.88
C GLN A 782 -19.71 5.98 -9.49
N PHE A 783 -18.68 5.81 -10.30
CA PHE A 783 -17.47 6.62 -10.27
C PHE A 783 -17.34 7.38 -11.59
N SER A 784 -16.78 8.58 -11.54
CA SER A 784 -16.49 9.38 -12.75
C SER A 784 -15.38 10.41 -12.46
N HIS A 785 -14.92 11.09 -13.51
CA HIS A 785 -14.08 12.26 -13.35
C HIS A 785 -14.87 13.52 -12.95
N LEU A 786 -16.21 13.46 -12.95
CA LEU A 786 -17.10 14.54 -12.52
C LEU A 786 -17.59 14.26 -11.09
N SER A 787 -17.73 15.30 -10.27
CA SER A 787 -18.25 15.14 -8.90
C SER A 787 -19.76 14.87 -8.89
N GLU A 788 -20.48 15.09 -9.98
CA GLU A 788 -21.89 14.80 -10.12
C GLU A 788 -22.31 14.53 -11.59
N ILE A 789 -23.18 13.54 -11.78
CA ILE A 789 -23.81 13.24 -13.06
C ILE A 789 -25.33 13.08 -12.84
N PRO A 790 -26.20 13.83 -13.56
CA PRO A 790 -25.88 14.92 -14.49
C PRO A 790 -25.23 16.12 -13.80
N THR A 791 -24.46 16.92 -14.53
CA THR A 791 -23.72 18.05 -13.98
C THR A 791 -24.65 19.18 -13.50
N THR A 792 -24.23 19.80 -12.39
CA THR A 792 -24.85 21.02 -11.85
C THR A 792 -23.86 22.19 -11.90
N ALA A 793 -24.31 23.39 -11.54
CA ALA A 793 -23.42 24.55 -11.48
C ALA A 793 -22.26 24.43 -10.46
N THR A 794 -22.36 23.49 -9.54
CA THR A 794 -21.35 23.23 -8.50
C THR A 794 -20.55 21.95 -8.76
N THR A 795 -20.67 21.36 -9.94
CA THR A 795 -19.94 20.15 -10.32
C THR A 795 -18.47 20.47 -10.54
N ASP A 796 -17.60 19.68 -9.96
CA ASP A 796 -16.16 19.72 -10.22
C ASP A 796 -15.80 18.69 -11.30
N ASP A 797 -14.82 19.01 -12.14
CA ASP A 797 -14.22 18.09 -13.11
C ASP A 797 -12.76 17.83 -12.74
N TYR A 798 -12.41 16.60 -12.52
CA TYR A 798 -11.05 16.18 -12.18
C TYR A 798 -10.16 15.92 -13.41
N ASN A 799 -10.56 16.44 -14.57
CA ASN A 799 -9.71 16.62 -15.75
C ASN A 799 -9.19 18.05 -15.82
N PHE A 800 -8.09 18.30 -16.52
CA PHE A 800 -7.56 19.65 -16.72
C PHE A 800 -8.47 20.51 -17.60
N GLY A 801 -9.05 19.91 -18.64
CA GLY A 801 -10.03 20.54 -19.52
C GLY A 801 -11.32 19.74 -19.60
N TYR A 802 -12.42 20.42 -19.92
CA TYR A 802 -13.70 19.73 -20.05
C TYR A 802 -13.78 18.89 -21.33
N CYS A 803 -14.52 17.80 -21.26
CA CYS A 803 -14.74 16.86 -22.33
C CYS A 803 -16.22 16.59 -22.52
N TYR A 804 -16.68 16.56 -23.77
CA TYR A 804 -18.06 16.21 -24.12
C TYR A 804 -18.12 14.74 -24.56
N LEU A 805 -18.95 13.94 -23.90
CA LEU A 805 -19.17 12.56 -24.32
C LEU A 805 -20.58 12.16 -24.51
N PHE A 806 -21.49 12.82 -23.85
CA PHE A 806 -22.92 12.57 -24.00
C PHE A 806 -23.63 13.92 -23.78
N ASN A 807 -24.73 14.02 -24.40
CA ASN A 807 -25.57 15.18 -24.65
C ASN A 807 -25.45 16.30 -23.60
N PRO A 808 -25.33 17.55 -24.03
CA PRO A 808 -24.66 18.63 -23.34
C PRO A 808 -25.30 18.94 -22.00
N LEU A 809 -24.77 18.36 -21.05
CA LEU A 809 -24.76 18.95 -19.75
C LEU A 809 -24.03 20.29 -19.87
N THR A 810 -24.41 21.24 -19.09
CA THR A 810 -23.73 22.53 -19.04
C THR A 810 -22.23 22.30 -18.88
N PRO A 811 -21.35 22.91 -19.68
CA PRO A 811 -19.93 22.75 -19.55
C PRO A 811 -19.51 23.01 -18.11
N VAL A 812 -18.75 22.09 -17.53
CA VAL A 812 -18.21 22.24 -16.18
C VAL A 812 -17.08 23.23 -16.24
N VAL A 813 -17.18 24.30 -15.47
CA VAL A 813 -16.17 25.35 -15.41
C VAL A 813 -15.10 25.04 -14.38
N ASP A 814 -15.47 24.35 -13.29
CA ASP A 814 -14.59 24.04 -12.17
C ASP A 814 -13.75 22.79 -12.44
N ASN A 815 -12.92 22.82 -13.49
CA ASN A 815 -11.95 21.80 -13.81
C ASN A 815 -10.62 22.02 -13.04
N LEU A 816 -9.69 21.07 -13.15
CA LEU A 816 -8.40 21.15 -12.44
C LEU A 816 -7.63 22.40 -12.80
N TYR A 817 -7.59 22.79 -14.09
CA TYR A 817 -6.88 23.99 -14.48
C TYR A 817 -7.52 25.23 -13.85
N ASN A 818 -8.81 25.43 -14.06
CA ASN A 818 -9.51 26.64 -13.57
C ASN A 818 -9.50 26.74 -12.04
N THR A 819 -9.60 25.60 -11.36
CA THR A 819 -9.70 25.57 -9.89
C THR A 819 -8.35 25.72 -9.20
N TYR A 820 -7.29 25.12 -9.75
CA TYR A 820 -6.01 25.00 -9.03
C TYR A 820 -4.83 25.68 -9.74
N TRP A 821 -4.88 25.85 -11.06
CA TRP A 821 -3.77 26.37 -11.85
C TRP A 821 -3.99 27.79 -12.38
N ALA A 822 -5.24 28.16 -12.70
CA ALA A 822 -5.55 29.45 -13.35
C ALA A 822 -5.00 30.63 -12.57
N THR A 823 -5.22 30.67 -11.25
CA THR A 823 -4.72 31.76 -10.41
C THR A 823 -3.19 31.86 -10.41
N TYR A 824 -2.50 30.71 -10.43
CA TYR A 824 -1.03 30.69 -10.54
C TYR A 824 -0.57 31.27 -11.89
N TYR A 825 -1.25 30.92 -12.98
CA TYR A 825 -0.96 31.45 -14.32
C TYR A 825 -1.37 32.91 -14.48
N ASP A 826 -2.48 33.32 -13.85
CA ASP A 826 -2.88 34.73 -13.82
C ASP A 826 -1.83 35.60 -13.11
N ASP A 827 -1.26 35.13 -12.02
CA ASP A 827 -0.16 35.79 -11.34
C ASP A 827 1.11 35.85 -12.21
N LEU A 828 1.51 34.71 -12.81
CA LEU A 828 2.74 34.64 -13.62
C LEU A 828 2.67 35.50 -14.88
N TYR A 829 1.54 35.47 -15.58
CA TYR A 829 1.34 36.17 -16.86
C TYR A 829 0.68 37.55 -16.71
N ASN A 830 0.59 38.09 -15.49
CA ASN A 830 0.17 39.47 -15.28
C ASN A 830 1.24 40.43 -15.81
N VAL A 831 0.81 41.46 -16.52
CA VAL A 831 1.72 42.46 -17.13
C VAL A 831 2.57 43.22 -16.10
N ASP A 832 2.12 43.30 -14.85
CA ASP A 832 2.83 43.99 -13.78
C ASP A 832 3.75 43.06 -12.97
N THR A 833 3.65 41.73 -13.15
CA THR A 833 4.50 40.77 -12.42
C THR A 833 5.97 40.89 -12.86
N ARG A 834 6.83 41.07 -11.91
CA ARG A 834 8.28 41.22 -12.11
C ARG A 834 9.01 40.45 -11.02
N VAL A 835 10.12 39.85 -11.39
CA VAL A 835 11.11 39.35 -10.43
C VAL A 835 12.06 40.49 -10.10
N MET A 836 12.21 40.74 -8.84
CA MET A 836 13.13 41.73 -8.32
C MET A 836 14.14 41.09 -7.40
N THR A 837 15.42 41.20 -7.71
CA THR A 837 16.48 40.73 -6.82
C THR A 837 17.10 41.91 -6.09
N LEU A 838 17.10 41.86 -4.75
CA LEU A 838 17.69 42.86 -3.89
C LEU A 838 18.63 42.22 -2.88
N LYS A 839 19.57 43.02 -2.42
CA LYS A 839 20.37 42.72 -1.22
C LYS A 839 19.61 43.19 -0.01
N VAL A 840 19.45 42.34 0.97
CA VAL A 840 18.65 42.59 2.18
C VAL A 840 19.46 42.26 3.44
N ASN A 841 19.45 43.12 4.39
CA ASN A 841 20.09 42.90 5.70
C ASN A 841 19.14 42.09 6.60
N LEU A 842 19.26 40.75 6.51
CA LEU A 842 18.46 39.81 7.31
C LEU A 842 19.26 39.32 8.51
N THR A 843 18.64 39.42 9.68
CA THR A 843 19.20 38.86 10.91
C THR A 843 18.76 37.37 11.06
N PRO A 844 19.45 36.58 11.89
CA PRO A 844 18.99 35.20 12.21
C PRO A 844 17.54 35.16 12.73
N ALA A 845 17.12 36.19 13.48
CA ALA A 845 15.75 36.31 13.95
C ALA A 845 14.75 36.50 12.80
N ASP A 846 15.14 37.28 11.76
CA ASP A 846 14.29 37.45 10.59
C ASP A 846 14.11 36.13 9.83
N ILE A 847 15.18 35.38 9.62
CA ILE A 847 15.13 34.04 8.96
C ILE A 847 14.31 33.07 9.79
N ASN A 848 14.47 33.07 11.11
CA ASN A 848 13.71 32.16 11.98
C ASN A 848 12.21 32.45 11.94
N THR A 849 11.81 33.73 11.95
CA THR A 849 10.40 34.13 11.99
C THR A 849 9.70 34.17 10.65
N PHE A 850 10.46 34.29 9.55
CA PHE A 850 9.93 34.35 8.19
C PHE A 850 9.35 33.02 7.77
N ARG A 851 8.23 33.08 7.05
CA ARG A 851 7.60 31.94 6.36
C ARG A 851 7.35 32.31 4.89
N PHE A 852 7.47 31.38 3.96
CA PHE A 852 7.31 31.68 2.52
C PHE A 852 5.90 32.12 2.12
N PHE A 853 4.91 31.85 2.95
CA PHE A 853 3.56 32.37 2.75
C PHE A 853 3.36 33.80 3.33
N ASP A 854 4.34 34.36 4.05
CA ASP A 854 4.32 35.76 4.47
C ASP A 854 4.57 36.66 3.28
N THR A 855 4.01 37.88 3.33
CA THR A 855 4.29 38.93 2.35
C THR A 855 5.27 39.93 2.90
N VAL A 856 6.00 40.61 2.01
CA VAL A 856 7.00 41.60 2.37
C VAL A 856 6.62 42.93 1.78
N LEU A 857 6.49 43.95 2.66
CA LEU A 857 6.29 45.31 2.26
C LEU A 857 7.65 45.98 2.10
N ILE A 858 7.91 46.50 0.88
CA ILE A 858 9.06 47.37 0.61
C ILE A 858 8.52 48.71 0.11
N LYS A 859 8.72 49.76 0.89
CA LYS A 859 8.12 51.10 0.70
C LYS A 859 6.57 50.98 0.73
N ASN A 860 5.92 51.02 -0.42
CA ASN A 860 4.45 50.99 -0.56
C ASN A 860 3.97 49.88 -1.48
N LYS A 861 4.83 48.87 -1.74
CA LYS A 861 4.49 47.75 -2.57
C LYS A 861 4.68 46.45 -1.82
N GLU A 862 3.81 45.48 -2.11
CA GLU A 862 3.80 44.17 -1.49
C GLU A 862 4.43 43.15 -2.43
N TYR A 863 5.24 42.27 -1.87
CA TYR A 863 5.98 41.25 -2.60
C TYR A 863 5.84 39.89 -1.91
N ARG A 864 5.86 38.86 -2.69
CA ARG A 864 6.19 37.51 -2.23
C ARG A 864 7.69 37.28 -2.31
N VAL A 865 8.21 36.46 -1.44
CA VAL A 865 9.61 36.03 -1.49
C VAL A 865 9.63 34.65 -2.20
N ASN A 866 10.40 34.57 -3.28
CA ASN A 866 10.60 33.34 -4.03
C ASN A 866 11.82 32.57 -3.51
N LYS A 867 12.90 33.28 -3.23
CA LYS A 867 14.17 32.68 -2.81
C LYS A 867 14.94 33.64 -1.90
N ILE A 868 15.62 33.08 -0.92
CA ILE A 868 16.58 33.80 -0.05
C ILE A 868 17.90 33.03 -0.10
N ASP A 869 18.93 33.65 -0.69
CA ASP A 869 20.30 33.18 -0.53
C ASP A 869 20.92 33.93 0.68
N TYR A 870 20.95 33.25 1.81
CA TYR A 870 21.37 33.75 3.10
C TYR A 870 22.76 33.26 3.45
N LYS A 871 23.58 34.20 3.93
CA LYS A 871 24.84 33.87 4.58
C LYS A 871 25.02 34.81 5.77
N ALA A 872 25.27 34.26 6.89
CA ALA A 872 25.36 35.01 8.14
C ALA A 872 26.39 36.15 8.07
N GLY A 873 25.93 37.38 8.34
CA GLY A 873 26.75 38.60 8.35
C GLY A 873 27.07 39.19 7.00
N GLU A 874 26.52 38.65 5.98
CA GLU A 874 26.52 39.27 4.67
C GLU A 874 25.08 39.73 4.34
N LEU A 875 24.94 40.64 3.38
CA LEU A 875 23.62 40.94 2.86
C LEU A 875 23.09 39.74 2.09
N ALA A 876 21.90 39.28 2.43
CA ALA A 876 21.21 38.20 1.75
C ALA A 876 20.76 38.66 0.35
N ASN A 877 20.91 37.80 -0.66
CA ASN A 877 20.26 38.02 -1.95
C ASN A 877 18.84 37.44 -1.88
N VAL A 878 17.85 38.29 -2.05
CA VAL A 878 16.46 37.91 -1.96
C VAL A 878 15.78 38.17 -3.31
N GLU A 879 15.14 37.14 -3.81
CA GLU A 879 14.32 37.20 -5.01
C GLU A 879 12.86 37.39 -4.60
N PHE A 880 12.30 38.50 -5.07
CA PHE A 880 10.93 38.90 -4.81
C PHE A 880 10.09 38.82 -6.07
N ILE A 881 8.84 38.40 -5.93
CA ILE A 881 7.83 38.50 -6.96
C ILE A 881 6.86 39.61 -6.54
N LEU A 882 6.74 40.63 -7.38
CA LEU A 882 5.77 41.72 -7.13
C LEU A 882 4.34 41.11 -7.25
N ILE A 883 3.54 41.38 -6.23
CA ILE A 883 2.11 41.05 -6.24
C ILE A 883 1.39 42.19 -6.94
N PRO A 884 0.69 41.89 -8.09
CA PRO A 884 0.02 42.92 -8.89
C PRO A 884 -1.20 43.54 -8.22
#